data_979c55eea3b688635b4814168f429ca8
#
_entry.id   979c55eea3b688635b4814168f429ca8
#
_cell.length_a   1.000
_cell.length_b   1.000
_cell.length_c   1.000
_cell.angle_alpha   90.00
_cell.angle_beta   90.00
_cell.angle_gamma   90.00
#
_symmetry.space_group_name_H-M   'P 1'
#
loop_
_entity.id
_entity.type
_entity.pdbx_description
1 polymer ?
#
loop_
_entity_poly.entity_id
_entity_poly.type
_entity_poly.pdbx_seq_one_letter_code
_entity_poly.pdbx_strand_id
1 'polypeptide(L)'
;DKLENIIYTEEAEYDKVKGIVKTIGPTKIQTSEKYHAQGKDMFYDDNKKMIYSQNQTLITDSDDNKINVDMFNYLTEKKMFLSKGDISIEDKRKNKYIFSEIYIDEKKKKIVGSDIKSYLVDQEMKSDKRNNPRLYANSGSISEEYTVFEKGVFTSCKYREGEKCPPWIIQAKKIEHNSAKKTIYYKDAVMKIYDFPVFYFPKFFHPDPTVKRQSGFLVPQFSDNSMVGFGSTIPYFWAISKNRDMTITPKLYANENILLMNEYRQAFNNSFLIVDSSYTQGYKKNSNIKLPGSRSHFFSKFNLDLVKDDEYFNDLEINIQRVSNPTYLKVHELQTKLADYEENILKTNLDYEFQDEDNYFGLTASVYENLQKTDRSRFEYIAPSLTFERNIFADKKVGLVNILSNAFVKNVDVNQTTKMWINDVNWKSRPFTNFKGIKSEVEGLIKVVNYEAADSSNKYKTTGFNSEISSALAFNASAPLTKNNTEDDRINFLTPKVSFRLAPGHMRNIQDDDLKLSYSNLFSLNKNSQGDVIEKGASVALGIELTNSDLKDGIQGEKNYSLSIGQVYNVEDNNDIPLRSSLHQKTSDVVGSGFLKISENLKITNTFSVDHNLNDLNYNDLNANLILGNATFNLNYLEENNHIGSTNYIKSDVKLAIDDTSEFRMDFRRNLETESTEFYSLAYDYFNDCLRAGLVFRRKFYEDRDVEHADTLMFKVSLVPLGDIFSPKVK
;
A
#
# COMPACT_ATOMS: atom_id res chain seq x y z
N ASP A 1 -37.32 44.84 32.52
CA ASP A 1 -37.23 46.23 32.14
C ASP A 1 -38.16 46.51 30.92
N LYS A 2 -38.19 47.72 30.43
CA LYS A 2 -38.98 48.06 29.24
C LYS A 2 -38.53 47.39 27.96
N LEU A 3 -37.36 46.74 28.00
CA LEU A 3 -36.71 46.00 26.88
C LEU A 3 -36.88 44.49 27.01
N GLU A 4 -37.81 44.02 27.87
CA GLU A 4 -38.14 42.62 28.10
C GLU A 4 -36.97 41.77 28.69
N ASN A 5 -36.01 42.43 29.35
CA ASN A 5 -35.00 41.69 30.14
C ASN A 5 -35.60 41.38 31.52
N ILE A 6 -35.44 40.14 31.99
CA ILE A 6 -36.00 39.65 33.26
C ILE A 6 -34.87 39.20 34.17
N ILE A 7 -34.88 39.65 35.42
CA ILE A 7 -33.93 39.26 36.46
C ILE A 7 -34.70 38.47 37.51
N TYR A 8 -34.23 37.25 37.82
CA TYR A 8 -34.75 36.39 38.88
C TYR A 8 -33.70 36.33 40.00
N THR A 9 -34.14 36.65 41.23
CA THR A 9 -33.32 36.61 42.43
C THR A 9 -34.21 36.38 43.65
N GLU A 10 -33.63 35.88 44.72
CA GLU A 10 -34.35 35.67 45.99
C GLU A 10 -34.49 36.98 46.77
N GLU A 11 -33.48 37.86 46.72
CA GLU A 11 -33.45 39.14 47.42
C GLU A 11 -32.80 40.21 46.57
N ALA A 12 -33.26 41.48 46.67
CA ALA A 12 -32.67 42.60 45.98
C ALA A 12 -32.78 43.90 46.82
N GLU A 13 -31.73 44.70 46.79
CA GLU A 13 -31.66 46.03 47.36
C GLU A 13 -31.72 47.11 46.26
N TYR A 14 -32.50 48.19 46.46
CA TYR A 14 -32.58 49.30 45.55
C TYR A 14 -32.09 50.60 46.22
N ASP A 15 -30.96 51.14 45.72
CA ASP A 15 -30.48 52.47 46.09
C ASP A 15 -31.13 53.53 45.19
N LYS A 16 -32.11 54.24 45.69
CA LYS A 16 -32.88 55.28 45.00
C LYS A 16 -32.03 56.50 44.61
N VAL A 17 -30.97 56.79 45.36
CA VAL A 17 -30.10 57.95 45.11
C VAL A 17 -29.17 57.68 43.92
N LYS A 18 -28.62 56.48 43.86
CA LYS A 18 -27.73 56.05 42.77
C LYS A 18 -28.44 55.44 41.57
N GLY A 19 -29.76 55.08 41.74
CA GLY A 19 -30.50 54.35 40.69
C GLY A 19 -29.96 52.93 40.41
N ILE A 20 -29.44 52.26 41.45
CA ILE A 20 -28.81 50.96 41.31
C ILE A 20 -29.65 49.92 42.07
N VAL A 21 -30.02 48.84 41.40
CA VAL A 21 -30.54 47.59 41.96
C VAL A 21 -29.40 46.62 42.13
N LYS A 22 -29.23 46.09 43.32
CA LYS A 22 -28.27 45.02 43.63
C LYS A 22 -29.05 43.76 44.02
N THR A 23 -28.79 42.62 43.35
CA THR A 23 -29.30 41.32 43.77
C THR A 23 -28.40 40.73 44.84
N ILE A 24 -28.97 39.91 45.74
CA ILE A 24 -28.26 39.23 46.79
C ILE A 24 -28.43 37.74 46.58
N GLY A 25 -27.30 36.99 46.51
CA GLY A 25 -27.29 35.56 46.32
C GLY A 25 -27.44 35.11 44.82
N PRO A 26 -27.92 33.90 44.59
CA PRO A 26 -28.06 33.32 43.25
C PRO A 26 -29.01 34.18 42.39
N THR A 27 -28.54 34.59 41.24
CA THR A 27 -29.26 35.47 40.32
C THR A 27 -29.25 34.91 38.90
N LYS A 28 -30.40 34.94 38.23
CA LYS A 28 -30.55 34.55 36.83
C LYS A 28 -31.11 35.75 36.04
N ILE A 29 -30.50 36.01 34.90
CA ILE A 29 -30.94 37.05 33.95
C ILE A 29 -31.32 36.33 32.65
N GLN A 30 -32.50 36.73 32.13
CA GLN A 30 -32.91 36.34 30.78
C GLN A 30 -33.04 37.62 29.96
N THR A 31 -32.30 37.70 28.84
CA THR A 31 -32.42 38.82 27.93
C THR A 31 -33.52 38.60 26.90
N SER A 32 -33.99 39.69 26.24
CA SER A 32 -34.99 39.60 25.17
C SER A 32 -34.56 38.75 23.99
N GLU A 33 -33.26 38.57 23.77
CA GLU A 33 -32.67 37.72 22.69
C GLU A 33 -32.41 36.29 23.17
N LYS A 34 -33.02 35.90 24.35
CA LYS A 34 -32.90 34.53 24.92
C LYS A 34 -31.50 34.12 25.41
N TYR A 35 -30.64 35.08 25.77
CA TYR A 35 -29.43 34.74 26.52
C TYR A 35 -29.76 34.59 27.98
N HIS A 36 -29.13 33.62 28.64
CA HIS A 36 -29.34 33.36 30.07
C HIS A 36 -28.01 33.56 30.78
N ALA A 37 -27.92 34.52 31.70
CA ALA A 37 -26.79 34.73 32.58
C ALA A 37 -27.10 34.24 33.98
N GLN A 38 -26.24 33.39 34.58
CA GLN A 38 -26.37 32.83 35.91
C GLN A 38 -25.12 33.12 36.73
N GLY A 39 -25.30 33.72 37.88
CA GLY A 39 -24.22 34.06 38.82
C GLY A 39 -24.73 34.48 40.15
N LYS A 40 -23.96 35.29 40.88
CA LYS A 40 -24.31 35.82 42.22
C LYS A 40 -24.12 37.33 42.26
N ASP A 41 -24.94 38.01 43.07
CA ASP A 41 -24.77 39.42 43.42
C ASP A 41 -24.56 40.32 42.21
N MET A 42 -25.58 40.42 41.34
CA MET A 42 -25.53 41.24 40.13
C MET A 42 -26.12 42.63 40.39
N PHE A 43 -25.74 43.57 39.54
CA PHE A 43 -26.18 44.97 39.66
C PHE A 43 -26.89 45.41 38.39
N TYR A 44 -27.94 46.20 38.51
CA TYR A 44 -28.57 46.96 37.45
C TYR A 44 -28.46 48.47 37.73
N ASP A 45 -27.78 49.17 36.88
CA ASP A 45 -27.66 50.63 36.90
C ASP A 45 -28.68 51.22 35.92
N ASP A 46 -29.75 51.85 36.44
CA ASP A 46 -30.83 52.41 35.65
C ASP A 46 -30.39 53.66 34.87
N ASN A 47 -29.42 54.41 35.39
CA ASN A 47 -28.89 55.60 34.72
C ASN A 47 -28.05 55.22 33.50
N LYS A 48 -27.30 54.14 33.58
CA LYS A 48 -26.42 53.67 32.49
C LYS A 48 -27.09 52.63 31.62
N LYS A 49 -28.32 52.17 31.98
CA LYS A 49 -29.00 51.04 31.31
C LYS A 49 -28.11 49.83 31.17
N MET A 50 -27.45 49.48 32.27
CA MET A 50 -26.41 48.45 32.29
C MET A 50 -26.63 47.46 33.43
N ILE A 51 -26.59 46.16 33.10
CA ILE A 51 -26.49 45.07 34.06
C ILE A 51 -25.03 44.64 34.13
N TYR A 52 -24.48 44.47 35.33
CA TYR A 52 -23.08 44.02 35.47
C TYR A 52 -22.88 43.09 36.68
N SER A 53 -21.86 42.30 36.61
CA SER A 53 -21.38 41.47 37.72
C SER A 53 -19.84 41.54 37.76
N GLN A 54 -19.30 41.47 38.98
CA GLN A 54 -17.87 41.31 39.26
C GLN A 54 -17.54 39.89 39.75
N ASN A 55 -18.51 38.97 39.70
CA ASN A 55 -18.40 37.60 40.12
C ASN A 55 -18.51 36.67 38.90
N GLN A 56 -17.94 35.47 39.01
CA GLN A 56 -18.05 34.46 37.98
C GLN A 56 -19.50 34.25 37.54
N THR A 57 -19.71 34.33 36.27
CA THR A 57 -21.04 34.24 35.65
C THR A 57 -20.96 33.30 34.45
N LEU A 58 -21.95 32.37 34.40
CA LEU A 58 -22.20 31.51 33.26
C LEU A 58 -23.26 32.17 32.38
N ILE A 59 -22.90 32.51 31.14
CA ILE A 59 -23.82 33.01 30.11
C ILE A 59 -24.06 31.86 29.13
N THR A 60 -25.33 31.53 28.87
CA THR A 60 -25.74 30.58 27.84
C THR A 60 -26.40 31.38 26.72
N ASP A 61 -25.93 31.25 25.51
CA ASP A 61 -26.50 31.95 24.36
C ASP A 61 -27.73 31.22 23.78
N SER A 62 -28.35 31.82 22.76
CA SER A 62 -29.53 31.24 22.10
C SER A 62 -29.28 29.93 21.39
N ASP A 63 -28.00 29.53 21.18
CA ASP A 63 -27.57 28.31 20.52
C ASP A 63 -27.01 27.27 21.52
N ASP A 64 -27.22 27.48 22.83
CA ASP A 64 -26.75 26.68 23.97
C ASP A 64 -25.21 26.61 24.13
N ASN A 65 -24.45 27.56 23.55
CA ASN A 65 -23.05 27.72 23.87
C ASN A 65 -22.88 28.24 25.31
N LYS A 66 -21.92 27.70 26.04
CA LYS A 66 -21.64 28.07 27.44
C LYS A 66 -20.46 29.01 27.49
N ILE A 67 -20.67 30.21 28.02
CA ILE A 67 -19.68 31.27 28.14
C ILE A 67 -19.44 31.54 29.64
N ASN A 68 -18.26 31.18 30.13
CA ASN A 68 -17.87 31.51 31.50
C ASN A 68 -17.03 32.78 31.50
N VAL A 69 -17.38 33.72 32.35
CA VAL A 69 -16.71 35.02 32.50
C VAL A 69 -16.50 35.32 33.97
N ASP A 70 -15.37 35.97 34.32
CA ASP A 70 -15.11 36.42 35.69
C ASP A 70 -15.92 37.67 36.03
N MET A 71 -16.14 38.54 35.08
CA MET A 71 -16.98 39.75 35.20
C MET A 71 -17.65 40.04 33.86
N PHE A 72 -18.77 40.72 33.90
CA PHE A 72 -19.40 41.23 32.66
C PHE A 72 -20.10 42.55 32.86
N ASN A 73 -20.22 43.29 31.75
CA ASN A 73 -21.13 44.45 31.61
C ASN A 73 -22.08 44.16 30.44
N TYR A 74 -23.37 44.24 30.66
CA TYR A 74 -24.39 44.09 29.64
C TYR A 74 -25.10 45.43 29.42
N LEU A 75 -24.93 45.97 28.23
CA LEU A 75 -25.59 47.23 27.81
C LEU A 75 -26.96 46.90 27.25
N THR A 76 -28.02 47.10 28.04
CA THR A 76 -29.39 46.65 27.73
C THR A 76 -29.96 47.28 26.46
N GLU A 77 -29.70 48.58 26.22
CA GLU A 77 -30.13 49.29 24.98
C GLU A 77 -29.41 48.81 23.73
N LYS A 78 -28.09 48.52 23.86
CA LYS A 78 -27.27 48.06 22.75
C LYS A 78 -27.37 46.56 22.52
N LYS A 79 -27.92 45.84 23.50
CA LYS A 79 -27.95 44.36 23.53
C LYS A 79 -26.56 43.75 23.36
N MET A 80 -25.61 44.25 24.17
CA MET A 80 -24.21 43.88 24.04
C MET A 80 -23.60 43.53 25.39
N PHE A 81 -22.99 42.33 25.50
CA PHE A 81 -22.14 41.93 26.61
C PHE A 81 -20.69 42.33 26.33
N LEU A 82 -20.01 42.79 27.38
CA LEU A 82 -18.57 43.07 27.42
C LEU A 82 -17.96 42.33 28.60
N SER A 83 -16.85 41.65 28.40
CA SER A 83 -16.13 41.02 29.49
C SER A 83 -14.62 41.11 29.28
N LYS A 84 -13.87 41.18 30.38
CA LYS A 84 -12.40 41.14 30.44
C LYS A 84 -11.97 40.20 31.54
N GLY A 85 -10.80 39.54 31.36
CA GLY A 85 -10.24 38.55 32.29
C GLY A 85 -10.22 37.16 31.71
N ASP A 86 -10.35 36.16 32.56
CA ASP A 86 -10.38 34.78 32.10
C ASP A 86 -11.77 34.41 31.56
N ILE A 87 -11.83 34.28 30.25
CA ILE A 87 -13.08 34.02 29.55
C ILE A 87 -12.95 32.71 28.78
N SER A 88 -13.89 31.78 29.00
CA SER A 88 -13.95 30.54 28.24
C SER A 88 -15.32 30.29 27.63
N ILE A 89 -15.33 29.89 26.38
CA ILE A 89 -16.53 29.50 25.63
C ILE A 89 -16.45 28.03 25.28
N GLU A 90 -17.50 27.28 25.56
CA GLU A 90 -17.68 25.89 25.11
C GLU A 90 -18.89 25.83 24.18
N ASP A 91 -18.66 25.45 22.90
CA ASP A 91 -19.74 25.28 21.94
C ASP A 91 -20.45 23.91 22.04
N LYS A 92 -21.54 23.72 21.29
CA LYS A 92 -22.30 22.46 21.23
C LYS A 92 -21.44 21.25 20.83
N ARG A 93 -20.37 21.46 20.09
CA ARG A 93 -19.43 20.43 19.62
C ARG A 93 -18.31 20.17 20.63
N LYS A 94 -18.35 20.79 21.81
CA LYS A 94 -17.33 20.72 22.84
C LYS A 94 -16.01 21.38 22.49
N ASN A 95 -15.95 22.21 21.44
CA ASN A 95 -14.79 23.04 21.19
C ASN A 95 -14.68 24.09 22.28
N LYS A 96 -13.45 24.37 22.71
CA LYS A 96 -13.16 25.32 23.77
C LYS A 96 -12.40 26.51 23.21
N TYR A 97 -12.90 27.71 23.50
CA TYR A 97 -12.26 28.96 23.13
C TYR A 97 -11.95 29.75 24.39
N ILE A 98 -10.75 30.31 24.50
CA ILE A 98 -10.31 31.13 25.62
C ILE A 98 -9.97 32.51 25.07
N PHE A 99 -10.35 33.58 25.81
CA PHE A 99 -10.15 34.96 25.43
C PHE A 99 -9.68 35.77 26.65
N SER A 100 -8.97 36.88 26.41
CA SER A 100 -8.68 37.90 27.41
C SER A 100 -9.74 38.99 27.46
N GLU A 101 -10.43 39.23 26.37
CA GLU A 101 -11.50 40.22 26.27
C GLU A 101 -12.50 39.79 25.19
N ILE A 102 -13.79 39.95 25.47
CA ILE A 102 -14.88 39.71 24.49
C ILE A 102 -15.92 40.79 24.45
N TYR A 103 -16.52 40.94 23.27
CA TYR A 103 -17.73 41.69 23.00
C TYR A 103 -18.72 40.78 22.30
N ILE A 104 -19.91 40.59 22.87
CA ILE A 104 -20.98 39.78 22.30
C ILE A 104 -22.12 40.70 21.86
N ASP A 105 -22.38 40.73 20.57
CA ASP A 105 -23.55 41.41 19.98
C ASP A 105 -24.67 40.38 19.83
N GLU A 106 -25.67 40.44 20.69
CA GLU A 106 -26.79 39.47 20.70
C GLU A 106 -27.62 39.53 19.42
N LYS A 107 -27.87 40.74 18.88
CA LYS A 107 -28.69 40.92 17.67
C LYS A 107 -28.01 40.28 16.44
N LYS A 108 -26.71 40.45 16.34
CA LYS A 108 -25.92 39.91 15.22
C LYS A 108 -25.40 38.52 15.46
N LYS A 109 -25.62 37.97 16.65
CA LYS A 109 -25.04 36.68 17.10
C LYS A 109 -23.52 36.62 16.81
N LYS A 110 -22.83 37.71 17.16
CA LYS A 110 -21.41 37.88 16.85
C LYS A 110 -20.58 38.09 18.09
N ILE A 111 -19.52 37.31 18.24
CA ILE A 111 -18.52 37.46 19.28
C ILE A 111 -17.25 38.03 18.66
N VAL A 112 -16.69 39.07 19.25
CA VAL A 112 -15.39 39.63 18.89
C VAL A 112 -14.51 39.59 20.11
N GLY A 113 -13.26 39.11 19.96
CA GLY A 113 -12.36 38.99 21.10
C GLY A 113 -10.88 39.12 20.75
N SER A 114 -10.07 39.18 21.81
CA SER A 114 -8.61 39.24 21.73
C SER A 114 -7.94 38.09 22.47
N ASP A 115 -6.66 37.83 22.10
CA ASP A 115 -5.80 36.79 22.67
C ASP A 115 -6.45 35.40 22.66
N ILE A 116 -6.93 35.03 21.49
CA ILE A 116 -7.78 33.85 21.31
C ILE A 116 -6.92 32.57 21.32
N LYS A 117 -7.35 31.59 22.13
CA LYS A 117 -6.82 30.23 22.11
C LYS A 117 -7.99 29.28 21.87
N SER A 118 -8.01 28.61 20.73
CA SER A 118 -9.09 27.67 20.34
C SER A 118 -8.55 26.25 20.40
N TYR A 119 -9.27 25.37 21.08
CA TYR A 119 -9.01 23.91 21.17
C TYR A 119 -10.19 23.19 20.53
N LEU A 120 -9.93 22.53 19.39
CA LEU A 120 -10.94 21.83 18.62
C LEU A 120 -10.98 20.37 19.10
N VAL A 121 -11.99 20.04 19.89
CA VAL A 121 -12.12 18.75 20.60
C VAL A 121 -13.06 17.79 19.88
N ASP A 122 -13.84 18.28 18.93
CA ASP A 122 -14.80 17.48 18.18
C ASP A 122 -14.16 16.20 17.63
N GLN A 123 -14.80 15.06 17.90
CA GLN A 123 -14.31 13.75 17.46
C GLN A 123 -14.25 13.63 15.93
N GLU A 124 -15.12 14.34 15.22
CA GLU A 124 -15.08 14.40 13.76
C GLU A 124 -13.88 15.19 13.22
N MET A 125 -13.33 16.14 14.00
CA MET A 125 -12.13 16.90 13.65
C MET A 125 -10.81 16.15 13.94
N LYS A 126 -10.88 15.04 14.67
CA LYS A 126 -9.71 14.20 14.95
C LYS A 126 -9.59 13.13 13.88
N SER A 127 -8.80 13.38 12.87
CA SER A 127 -8.42 12.36 11.88
C SER A 127 -7.59 11.22 12.50
N ASP A 128 -6.85 11.52 13.56
CA ASP A 128 -6.14 10.57 14.42
C ASP A 128 -6.41 10.97 15.89
N LYS A 129 -6.66 9.97 16.78
CA LYS A 129 -6.86 10.19 18.22
C LYS A 129 -5.71 10.95 18.90
N ARG A 130 -4.52 10.97 18.28
CA ARG A 130 -3.33 11.67 18.77
C ARG A 130 -3.31 13.14 18.38
N ASN A 131 -4.11 13.57 17.39
CA ASN A 131 -4.16 14.94 16.93
C ASN A 131 -4.90 15.84 17.91
N ASN A 132 -4.42 17.08 18.05
CA ASN A 132 -5.01 18.10 18.90
C ASN A 132 -5.09 19.43 18.15
N PRO A 133 -6.06 19.59 17.21
CA PRO A 133 -6.20 20.81 16.42
C PRO A 133 -6.41 22.02 17.31
N ARG A 134 -5.55 23.04 17.16
CA ARG A 134 -5.63 24.28 17.93
C ARG A 134 -5.21 25.48 17.11
N LEU A 135 -5.76 26.62 17.49
CA LEU A 135 -5.48 27.89 16.85
C LEU A 135 -5.27 28.97 17.91
N TYR A 136 -4.25 29.80 17.71
CA TYR A 136 -3.95 30.99 18.49
C TYR A 136 -4.07 32.22 17.58
N ALA A 137 -4.68 33.31 18.04
CA ALA A 137 -4.80 34.53 17.26
C ALA A 137 -4.81 35.77 18.17
N ASN A 138 -4.29 36.89 17.65
CA ASN A 138 -4.30 38.14 18.40
C ASN A 138 -5.71 38.68 18.59
N SER A 139 -6.56 38.54 17.58
CA SER A 139 -7.94 38.93 17.65
C SER A 139 -8.78 38.14 16.65
N GLY A 140 -10.09 38.13 16.83
CA GLY A 140 -10.96 37.47 15.90
C GLY A 140 -12.42 37.76 16.15
N SER A 141 -13.26 37.28 15.23
CA SER A 141 -14.71 37.35 15.35
C SER A 141 -15.32 36.01 14.99
N ILE A 142 -16.27 35.55 15.80
CA ILE A 142 -17.05 34.36 15.62
C ILE A 142 -18.49 34.75 15.31
N SER A 143 -19.04 34.21 14.23
CA SER A 143 -20.43 34.33 13.85
C SER A 143 -20.95 33.02 13.34
N GLU A 144 -22.24 32.86 13.09
CA GLU A 144 -22.86 31.60 12.65
C GLU A 144 -22.23 31.07 11.34
N GLU A 145 -21.95 31.95 10.37
CA GLU A 145 -21.42 31.54 9.06
C GLU A 145 -19.89 31.57 8.96
N TYR A 146 -19.26 32.52 9.67
CA TYR A 146 -17.84 32.84 9.53
C TYR A 146 -17.15 33.00 10.87
N THR A 147 -15.99 32.34 11.00
CA THR A 147 -15.04 32.65 12.07
C THR A 147 -13.79 33.23 11.43
N VAL A 148 -13.38 34.41 11.85
CA VAL A 148 -12.23 35.14 11.30
C VAL A 148 -11.22 35.38 12.41
N PHE A 149 -9.96 35.08 12.16
CA PHE A 149 -8.84 35.31 13.07
C PHE A 149 -7.77 36.14 12.37
N GLU A 150 -7.27 37.16 13.07
CA GLU A 150 -6.19 38.02 12.61
C GLU A 150 -4.87 37.65 13.30
N LYS A 151 -3.79 37.57 12.51
CA LYS A 151 -2.46 37.12 12.97
C LYS A 151 -2.55 35.77 13.68
N GLY A 152 -3.16 34.79 12.98
CA GLY A 152 -3.42 33.46 13.52
C GLY A 152 -2.29 32.47 13.28
N VAL A 153 -2.19 31.48 14.17
CA VAL A 153 -1.30 30.34 14.07
C VAL A 153 -2.13 29.07 14.29
N PHE A 154 -2.11 28.20 13.34
CA PHE A 154 -2.83 26.91 13.38
C PHE A 154 -1.87 25.72 13.40
N THR A 155 -2.18 24.68 14.18
CA THR A 155 -1.54 23.37 14.15
C THR A 155 -2.53 22.28 14.57
N SER A 156 -2.30 21.05 14.12
CA SER A 156 -3.02 19.87 14.61
C SER A 156 -2.15 18.93 15.44
N CYS A 157 -0.87 19.26 15.62
CA CYS A 157 0.06 18.45 16.38
C CYS A 157 -0.37 18.27 17.84
N LYS A 158 -0.08 17.12 18.45
CA LYS A 158 -0.35 16.87 19.87
C LYS A 158 0.34 17.94 20.72
N TYR A 159 -0.38 18.46 21.72
CA TYR A 159 0.22 19.33 22.72
C TYR A 159 1.11 18.51 23.66
N ARG A 160 2.37 18.93 23.82
CA ARG A 160 3.32 18.34 24.76
C ARG A 160 3.81 19.42 25.69
N GLU A 161 3.70 19.15 26.98
CA GLU A 161 4.18 20.07 28.00
C GLU A 161 5.72 20.16 27.94
N GLY A 162 6.25 21.39 27.85
CA GLY A 162 7.70 21.63 27.68
C GLY A 162 8.20 21.75 26.25
N GLU A 163 7.46 21.39 25.23
CA GLU A 163 7.81 21.66 23.82
C GLU A 163 7.55 23.13 23.49
N LYS A 164 8.61 23.85 23.08
CA LYS A 164 8.50 25.27 22.71
C LYS A 164 7.70 25.50 21.42
N CYS A 165 7.83 24.60 20.45
CA CYS A 165 7.17 24.70 19.13
C CYS A 165 6.64 23.35 18.70
N PRO A 166 5.40 23.28 18.16
CA PRO A 166 4.91 22.07 17.53
C PRO A 166 5.72 21.76 16.26
N PRO A 167 5.76 20.48 15.81
CA PRO A 167 6.51 20.07 14.62
C PRO A 167 6.15 20.86 13.37
N TRP A 168 4.91 21.30 13.21
CA TRP A 168 4.52 22.24 12.15
C TRP A 168 3.45 23.22 12.60
N ILE A 169 3.50 24.40 12.01
CA ILE A 169 2.50 25.46 12.17
C ILE A 169 2.21 26.12 10.83
N ILE A 170 0.99 26.61 10.67
CA ILE A 170 0.62 27.56 9.62
C ILE A 170 0.35 28.90 10.28
N GLN A 171 1.22 29.87 10.08
CA GLN A 171 1.06 31.24 10.55
C GLN A 171 0.52 32.09 9.42
N ALA A 172 -0.58 32.83 9.64
CA ALA A 172 -1.18 33.66 8.61
C ALA A 172 -1.61 35.02 9.13
N LYS A 173 -1.61 36.01 8.24
CA LYS A 173 -2.12 37.35 8.57
C LYS A 173 -3.62 37.31 8.87
N LYS A 174 -4.39 36.51 8.10
CA LYS A 174 -5.81 36.25 8.31
C LYS A 174 -6.11 34.78 8.09
N ILE A 175 -6.88 34.18 9.01
CA ILE A 175 -7.47 32.85 8.88
C ILE A 175 -8.98 33.01 8.92
N GLU A 176 -9.70 32.44 7.95
CA GLU A 176 -11.15 32.51 7.85
C GLU A 176 -11.73 31.11 7.68
N HIS A 177 -12.54 30.69 8.64
CA HIS A 177 -13.30 29.45 8.58
C HIS A 177 -14.72 29.76 8.10
N ASN A 178 -15.12 29.19 6.97
CA ASN A 178 -16.47 29.22 6.46
C ASN A 178 -17.19 27.93 6.85
N SER A 179 -18.11 28.02 7.80
CA SER A 179 -18.83 26.86 8.35
C SER A 179 -19.74 26.20 7.32
N ALA A 180 -20.37 26.95 6.43
CA ALA A 180 -21.25 26.42 5.39
C ALA A 180 -20.48 25.63 4.32
N LYS A 181 -19.33 26.14 3.90
CA LYS A 181 -18.44 25.48 2.92
C LYS A 181 -17.51 24.48 3.57
N LYS A 182 -17.45 24.42 4.89
CA LYS A 182 -16.51 23.59 5.66
C LYS A 182 -15.06 23.74 5.17
N THR A 183 -14.61 24.98 5.00
CA THR A 183 -13.31 25.32 4.40
C THR A 183 -12.62 26.39 5.22
N ILE A 184 -11.32 26.23 5.44
CA ILE A 184 -10.47 27.20 6.13
C ILE A 184 -9.59 27.88 5.08
N TYR A 185 -9.70 29.20 4.98
CA TYR A 185 -8.95 30.06 4.08
C TYR A 185 -7.85 30.81 4.85
N TYR A 186 -6.70 30.92 4.24
CA TYR A 186 -5.53 31.64 4.77
C TYR A 186 -5.11 32.73 3.80
N LYS A 187 -4.74 33.88 4.34
CA LYS A 187 -4.14 34.98 3.59
C LYS A 187 -2.77 35.29 4.17
N ASP A 188 -1.76 35.45 3.27
CA ASP A 188 -0.36 35.67 3.62
C ASP A 188 0.11 34.63 4.65
N ALA A 189 0.04 33.34 4.26
CA ALA A 189 0.37 32.22 5.12
C ALA A 189 1.82 31.77 4.96
N VAL A 190 2.48 31.52 6.08
CA VAL A 190 3.81 30.91 6.15
C VAL A 190 3.69 29.58 6.88
N MET A 191 4.06 28.51 6.21
CA MET A 191 4.22 27.20 6.84
C MET A 191 5.60 27.11 7.43
N LYS A 192 5.67 26.71 8.70
CA LYS A 192 6.91 26.50 9.43
C LYS A 192 6.99 25.06 9.93
N ILE A 193 8.18 24.48 9.86
CA ILE A 193 8.52 23.19 10.46
C ILE A 193 9.57 23.46 11.54
N TYR A 194 9.28 23.10 12.80
CA TYR A 194 10.10 23.43 13.97
C TYR A 194 10.54 24.91 13.99
N ASP A 195 9.58 25.82 13.74
CA ASP A 195 9.75 27.27 13.63
C ASP A 195 10.58 27.77 12.42
N PHE A 196 11.12 26.88 11.59
CA PHE A 196 11.81 27.25 10.37
C PHE A 196 10.78 27.46 9.21
N PRO A 197 10.76 28.65 8.54
CA PRO A 197 9.82 28.91 7.44
C PRO A 197 10.20 28.09 6.21
N VAL A 198 9.26 27.25 5.74
CA VAL A 198 9.48 26.33 4.60
C VAL A 198 8.74 26.80 3.36
N PHE A 199 7.48 27.25 3.50
CA PHE A 199 6.65 27.69 2.39
C PHE A 199 5.91 28.97 2.72
N TYR A 200 5.76 29.85 1.70
CA TYR A 200 4.91 31.02 1.73
C TYR A 200 3.78 30.89 0.71
N PHE A 201 2.55 31.12 1.16
CA PHE A 201 1.35 31.08 0.34
C PHE A 201 0.62 32.42 0.44
N PRO A 202 0.52 33.22 -0.63
CA PRO A 202 -0.26 34.46 -0.62
C PRO A 202 -1.74 34.21 -0.31
N LYS A 203 -2.27 33.10 -0.85
CA LYS A 203 -3.59 32.56 -0.53
C LYS A 203 -3.51 31.05 -0.50
N PHE A 204 -4.07 30.46 0.54
CA PHE A 204 -4.12 29.02 0.71
C PHE A 204 -5.46 28.65 1.32
N PHE A 205 -5.95 27.47 1.05
CA PHE A 205 -7.12 26.91 1.73
C PHE A 205 -7.00 25.41 1.84
N HIS A 206 -7.63 24.88 2.86
CA HIS A 206 -7.81 23.44 3.00
C HIS A 206 -9.22 23.15 3.58
N PRO A 207 -9.73 21.92 3.39
CA PRO A 207 -10.96 21.53 4.03
C PRO A 207 -10.84 21.59 5.55
N ASP A 208 -11.95 21.90 6.19
CA ASP A 208 -12.16 21.65 7.60
C ASP A 208 -11.89 20.15 7.87
N PRO A 209 -11.23 19.77 8.97
CA PRO A 209 -10.94 18.35 9.31
C PRO A 209 -12.16 17.43 9.37
N THR A 210 -13.38 17.97 9.48
CA THR A 210 -14.64 17.19 9.42
C THR A 210 -14.98 16.71 8.01
N VAL A 211 -14.36 17.27 6.98
CA VAL A 211 -14.62 16.93 5.58
C VAL A 211 -13.71 15.79 5.15
N LYS A 212 -14.28 14.62 4.94
CA LYS A 212 -13.53 13.43 4.49
C LYS A 212 -12.93 13.59 3.10
N ARG A 213 -13.48 14.48 2.24
CA ARG A 213 -13.07 14.60 0.84
C ARG A 213 -13.42 15.96 0.24
N GLN A 214 -12.43 16.74 -0.15
CA GLN A 214 -12.59 18.04 -0.78
C GLN A 214 -11.49 18.31 -1.81
N SER A 215 -11.82 19.04 -2.88
CA SER A 215 -10.86 19.48 -3.89
C SER A 215 -9.85 20.46 -3.32
N GLY A 216 -8.59 20.31 -3.72
CA GLY A 216 -7.50 21.19 -3.29
C GLY A 216 -6.13 20.70 -3.74
N PHE A 217 -5.13 21.56 -3.58
CA PHE A 217 -3.74 21.19 -3.78
C PHE A 217 -3.28 20.24 -2.68
N LEU A 218 -2.53 19.24 -3.10
CA LEU A 218 -1.90 18.27 -2.22
C LEU A 218 -0.46 18.72 -1.94
N VAL A 219 0.19 18.07 -0.99
CA VAL A 219 1.57 18.44 -0.61
C VAL A 219 2.51 18.26 -1.79
N PRO A 220 3.27 19.29 -2.19
CA PRO A 220 4.23 19.17 -3.27
C PRO A 220 5.40 18.27 -2.87
N GLN A 221 6.00 17.61 -3.87
CA GLN A 221 7.21 16.81 -3.73
C GLN A 221 8.32 17.42 -4.56
N PHE A 222 9.54 17.27 -4.09
CA PHE A 222 10.74 17.78 -4.77
C PHE A 222 11.71 16.63 -5.00
N SER A 223 12.30 16.61 -6.18
CA SER A 223 13.34 15.66 -6.54
C SER A 223 14.41 16.36 -7.38
N ASP A 224 15.63 15.94 -7.22
CA ASP A 224 16.73 16.28 -8.12
C ASP A 224 17.27 14.98 -8.71
N ASN A 225 17.26 14.88 -10.01
CA ASN A 225 17.71 13.71 -10.74
C ASN A 225 18.69 14.14 -11.83
N SER A 226 19.85 13.51 -11.88
CA SER A 226 20.90 13.88 -12.84
C SER A 226 20.48 13.83 -14.31
N MET A 227 19.45 13.05 -14.67
CA MET A 227 18.93 12.93 -16.04
C MET A 227 17.98 14.08 -16.40
N VAL A 228 17.01 14.39 -15.55
CA VAL A 228 15.94 15.35 -15.86
C VAL A 228 16.08 16.68 -15.07
N GLY A 229 17.05 16.75 -14.16
CA GLY A 229 17.32 17.92 -13.31
C GLY A 229 16.35 18.03 -12.16
N PHE A 230 16.43 19.18 -11.46
CA PHE A 230 15.51 19.49 -10.35
C PHE A 230 14.06 19.46 -10.84
N GLY A 231 13.21 18.79 -10.07
CA GLY A 231 11.80 18.63 -10.35
C GLY A 231 10.92 18.98 -9.16
N SER A 232 9.77 19.57 -9.43
CA SER A 232 8.70 19.73 -8.45
C SER A 232 7.40 19.12 -8.96
N THR A 233 6.76 18.33 -8.12
CA THR A 233 5.49 17.66 -8.39
C THR A 233 4.42 18.33 -7.55
N ILE A 234 3.38 18.91 -8.16
CA ILE A 234 2.35 19.71 -7.50
C ILE A 234 0.97 19.08 -7.78
N PRO A 235 0.52 18.09 -7.02
CA PRO A 235 -0.74 17.43 -7.29
C PRO A 235 -1.93 18.33 -6.90
N TYR A 236 -2.97 18.31 -7.72
CA TYR A 236 -4.28 18.89 -7.41
C TYR A 236 -5.33 17.78 -7.40
N PHE A 237 -5.96 17.59 -6.26
CA PHE A 237 -7.04 16.64 -6.09
C PHE A 237 -8.38 17.32 -6.39
N TRP A 238 -9.17 16.74 -7.28
CA TRP A 238 -10.49 17.18 -7.66
C TRP A 238 -11.55 16.16 -7.24
N ALA A 239 -12.28 16.45 -6.16
CA ALA A 239 -13.44 15.69 -5.73
C ALA A 239 -14.64 16.03 -6.63
N ILE A 240 -14.86 15.28 -7.70
CA ILE A 240 -15.91 15.53 -8.69
C ILE A 240 -17.28 15.21 -8.10
N SER A 241 -17.41 14.08 -7.39
CA SER A 241 -18.64 13.68 -6.69
C SER A 241 -18.29 12.72 -5.52
N LYS A 242 -19.31 12.23 -4.82
CA LYS A 242 -19.10 11.29 -3.69
C LYS A 242 -18.38 10.01 -4.11
N ASN A 243 -18.57 9.54 -5.33
CA ASN A 243 -18.06 8.28 -5.83
C ASN A 243 -17.01 8.39 -6.94
N ARG A 244 -16.56 9.62 -7.29
CA ARG A 244 -15.52 9.83 -8.31
C ARG A 244 -14.66 11.05 -8.01
N ASP A 245 -13.40 10.93 -8.37
CA ASP A 245 -12.39 11.98 -8.25
C ASP A 245 -11.33 11.89 -9.35
N MET A 246 -10.52 12.93 -9.41
CA MET A 246 -9.39 13.02 -10.31
C MET A 246 -8.24 13.73 -9.61
N THR A 247 -7.03 13.25 -9.77
CA THR A 247 -5.81 13.94 -9.33
C THR A 247 -5.02 14.35 -10.56
N ILE A 248 -4.81 15.64 -10.73
CA ILE A 248 -4.00 16.20 -11.81
C ILE A 248 -2.66 16.59 -11.22
N THR A 249 -1.59 16.05 -11.75
CA THR A 249 -0.25 16.20 -11.19
C THR A 249 0.74 16.70 -12.25
N PRO A 250 0.93 18.01 -12.40
CA PRO A 250 2.04 18.52 -13.17
C PRO A 250 3.36 18.25 -12.44
N LYS A 251 4.32 17.67 -13.16
CA LYS A 251 5.69 17.51 -12.74
C LYS A 251 6.57 18.45 -13.57
N LEU A 252 7.11 19.46 -12.91
CA LEU A 252 7.93 20.50 -13.51
C LEU A 252 9.40 20.11 -13.40
N TYR A 253 10.12 20.11 -14.50
CA TYR A 253 11.54 19.80 -14.55
C TYR A 253 12.35 21.02 -14.94
N ALA A 254 13.56 21.17 -14.39
CA ALA A 254 14.48 22.24 -14.78
C ALA A 254 15.03 22.04 -16.19
N ASN A 255 15.31 20.79 -16.59
CA ASN A 255 15.99 20.45 -17.83
C ASN A 255 15.09 19.77 -18.88
N GLU A 256 13.82 19.45 -18.53
CA GLU A 256 12.89 18.76 -19.41
C GLU A 256 11.55 19.46 -19.50
N ASN A 257 10.73 19.08 -20.48
CA ASN A 257 9.37 19.59 -20.62
C ASN A 257 8.47 19.12 -19.46
N ILE A 258 7.40 19.86 -19.23
CA ILE A 258 6.42 19.51 -18.20
C ILE A 258 5.82 18.15 -18.50
N LEU A 259 5.80 17.30 -17.49
CA LEU A 259 5.08 16.04 -17.50
C LEU A 259 3.74 16.23 -16.77
N LEU A 260 2.65 16.04 -17.49
CA LEU A 260 1.29 16.09 -16.90
C LEU A 260 0.83 14.66 -16.62
N MET A 261 0.52 14.37 -15.36
CA MET A 261 -0.02 13.10 -14.90
C MET A 261 -1.47 13.28 -14.44
N ASN A 262 -2.31 12.28 -14.67
CA ASN A 262 -3.71 12.27 -14.24
C ASN A 262 -4.06 10.89 -13.68
N GLU A 263 -4.64 10.86 -12.49
CA GLU A 263 -5.28 9.67 -11.92
C GLU A 263 -6.78 9.95 -11.77
N TYR A 264 -7.63 9.19 -12.46
CA TYR A 264 -9.09 9.24 -12.32
C TYR A 264 -9.57 7.99 -11.61
N ARG A 265 -10.50 8.13 -10.65
CA ARG A 265 -11.10 7.02 -9.92
C ARG A 265 -12.61 7.17 -9.86
N GLN A 266 -13.31 6.05 -10.06
CA GLN A 266 -14.76 6.00 -9.92
C GLN A 266 -15.18 4.68 -9.27
N ALA A 267 -15.94 4.78 -8.19
CA ALA A 267 -16.62 3.66 -7.56
C ALA A 267 -18.07 3.61 -8.03
N PHE A 268 -18.55 2.41 -8.38
CA PHE A 268 -19.94 2.08 -8.66
C PHE A 268 -20.45 1.16 -7.55
N ASN A 269 -21.67 0.66 -7.63
CA ASN A 269 -22.23 -0.20 -6.59
C ASN A 269 -21.48 -1.53 -6.45
N ASN A 270 -21.07 -2.10 -7.57
CA ASN A 270 -20.41 -3.41 -7.68
C ASN A 270 -19.17 -3.37 -8.58
N SER A 271 -18.63 -2.18 -8.87
CA SER A 271 -17.44 -2.06 -9.70
C SER A 271 -16.60 -0.85 -9.32
N PHE A 272 -15.34 -0.90 -9.71
CA PHE A 272 -14.38 0.16 -9.48
C PHE A 272 -13.53 0.39 -10.73
N LEU A 273 -13.38 1.65 -11.12
CA LEU A 273 -12.53 2.08 -12.23
C LEU A 273 -11.42 3.00 -11.69
N ILE A 274 -10.19 2.69 -12.08
CA ILE A 274 -9.06 3.60 -11.95
C ILE A 274 -8.40 3.76 -13.32
N VAL A 275 -8.11 5.01 -13.70
CA VAL A 275 -7.37 5.35 -14.92
C VAL A 275 -6.19 6.23 -14.53
N ASP A 276 -5.02 5.83 -14.95
CA ASP A 276 -3.76 6.56 -14.77
C ASP A 276 -3.14 6.85 -16.12
N SER A 277 -2.83 8.10 -16.35
CA SER A 277 -2.28 8.53 -17.63
C SER A 277 -1.29 9.67 -17.46
N SER A 278 -0.33 9.74 -18.35
CA SER A 278 0.57 10.90 -18.41
C SER A 278 0.97 11.25 -19.82
N TYR A 279 1.39 12.49 -19.97
CA TYR A 279 1.82 13.03 -21.24
C TYR A 279 2.95 14.07 -21.06
N THR A 280 3.95 13.98 -21.91
CA THR A 280 5.00 15.00 -22.08
C THR A 280 5.42 15.10 -23.54
N GLN A 281 6.05 16.19 -23.94
CA GLN A 281 6.52 16.39 -25.31
C GLN A 281 8.03 16.37 -25.38
N GLY A 282 8.58 15.31 -25.99
CA GLY A 282 10.02 15.07 -26.07
C GLY A 282 10.61 14.57 -24.75
N TYR A 283 11.84 14.13 -24.82
CA TYR A 283 12.65 13.76 -23.66
C TYR A 283 14.15 13.90 -24.03
N LYS A 284 15.00 14.01 -23.01
CA LYS A 284 16.44 14.10 -23.19
C LYS A 284 17.02 12.72 -23.49
N LYS A 285 17.81 12.61 -24.55
CA LYS A 285 18.62 11.43 -24.87
C LYS A 285 20.08 11.86 -24.92
N ASN A 286 20.99 10.96 -24.52
CA ASN A 286 22.45 11.14 -24.49
C ASN A 286 22.95 12.44 -25.14
N SER A 287 23.84 13.19 -24.52
CA SER A 287 24.42 14.43 -25.04
C SER A 287 23.51 15.65 -25.23
N ASN A 288 22.49 15.83 -24.42
CA ASN A 288 21.60 17.00 -24.41
C ASN A 288 20.70 17.18 -25.65
N ILE A 289 20.58 16.21 -26.52
CA ILE A 289 19.68 16.26 -27.66
C ILE A 289 18.31 15.76 -27.24
N LYS A 290 17.31 16.65 -27.30
CA LYS A 290 15.90 16.27 -27.13
C LYS A 290 15.36 15.60 -28.36
N LEU A 291 14.80 14.41 -28.24
CA LEU A 291 14.09 13.76 -29.33
C LEU A 291 12.73 14.42 -29.54
N PRO A 292 12.36 14.79 -30.77
CA PRO A 292 11.05 15.30 -31.07
C PRO A 292 9.99 14.20 -30.90
N GLY A 293 8.83 14.57 -30.44
CA GLY A 293 7.67 13.69 -30.34
C GLY A 293 7.03 13.67 -28.96
N SER A 294 5.82 13.16 -28.90
CA SER A 294 5.07 12.99 -27.65
C SER A 294 5.44 11.67 -26.98
N ARG A 295 5.44 11.68 -25.65
CA ARG A 295 5.64 10.52 -24.79
C ARG A 295 4.48 10.44 -23.83
N SER A 296 3.94 9.24 -23.64
CA SER A 296 2.76 9.04 -22.81
C SER A 296 2.67 7.62 -22.26
N HIS A 297 1.92 7.47 -21.19
CA HIS A 297 1.35 6.19 -20.80
C HIS A 297 -0.15 6.30 -20.60
N PHE A 298 -0.84 5.19 -20.73
CA PHE A 298 -2.24 5.02 -20.41
C PHE A 298 -2.45 3.68 -19.73
N PHE A 299 -2.79 3.71 -18.45
CA PHE A 299 -3.07 2.54 -17.63
C PHE A 299 -4.50 2.66 -17.08
N SER A 300 -5.23 1.56 -17.09
CA SER A 300 -6.59 1.51 -16.56
C SER A 300 -6.86 0.16 -15.96
N LYS A 301 -7.52 0.14 -14.81
CA LYS A 301 -8.01 -1.08 -14.17
C LYS A 301 -9.48 -0.91 -13.85
N PHE A 302 -10.29 -1.84 -14.33
CA PHE A 302 -11.72 -1.94 -14.06
C PHE A 302 -12.01 -3.31 -13.48
N ASN A 303 -12.61 -3.33 -12.29
CA ASN A 303 -13.06 -4.55 -11.62
C ASN A 303 -14.57 -4.49 -11.48
N LEU A 304 -15.28 -5.57 -11.81
CA LEU A 304 -16.72 -5.70 -11.72
C LEU A 304 -17.07 -7.03 -11.04
N ASP A 305 -17.57 -6.94 -9.81
CA ASP A 305 -18.17 -8.07 -9.08
C ASP A 305 -19.58 -8.32 -9.67
N LEU A 306 -19.76 -9.37 -10.43
CA LEU A 306 -21.05 -9.68 -11.10
C LEU A 306 -22.07 -10.27 -10.13
N VAL A 307 -21.62 -11.03 -9.14
CA VAL A 307 -22.47 -11.62 -8.08
C VAL A 307 -21.80 -11.43 -6.72
N LYS A 308 -22.56 -10.96 -5.75
CA LYS A 308 -22.16 -10.95 -4.33
C LYS A 308 -22.95 -12.03 -3.58
N ASP A 309 -22.58 -13.27 -3.77
CA ASP A 309 -23.13 -14.39 -3.02
C ASP A 309 -21.97 -15.16 -2.39
N ASP A 310 -22.15 -15.68 -1.18
CA ASP A 310 -21.13 -16.48 -0.51
C ASP A 310 -20.89 -17.84 -1.17
N GLU A 311 -21.82 -18.29 -2.04
CA GLU A 311 -21.74 -19.56 -2.75
C GLU A 311 -21.06 -19.48 -4.13
N TYR A 312 -20.97 -18.28 -4.72
CA TYR A 312 -20.43 -18.10 -6.07
C TYR A 312 -19.44 -16.92 -6.11
N PHE A 313 -18.31 -17.15 -6.74
CA PHE A 313 -17.41 -16.08 -7.16
C PHE A 313 -17.61 -15.82 -8.64
N ASN A 314 -17.87 -14.57 -9.03
CA ASN A 314 -18.04 -14.17 -10.42
C ASN A 314 -17.52 -12.75 -10.62
N ASP A 315 -16.37 -12.63 -11.24
CA ASP A 315 -15.63 -11.39 -11.40
C ASP A 315 -15.20 -11.13 -12.84
N LEU A 316 -15.19 -9.86 -13.22
CA LEU A 316 -14.65 -9.38 -14.49
C LEU A 316 -13.60 -8.30 -14.21
N GLU A 317 -12.35 -8.57 -14.61
CA GLU A 317 -11.27 -7.59 -14.57
C GLU A 317 -10.86 -7.17 -15.99
N ILE A 318 -10.75 -5.87 -16.21
CA ILE A 318 -10.15 -5.29 -17.43
C ILE A 318 -8.97 -4.44 -17.00
N ASN A 319 -7.78 -4.80 -17.44
CA ASN A 319 -6.57 -4.07 -17.20
C ASN A 319 -5.92 -3.65 -18.51
N ILE A 320 -5.62 -2.37 -18.66
CA ILE A 320 -4.97 -1.81 -19.85
C ILE A 320 -3.66 -1.16 -19.40
N GLN A 321 -2.56 -1.60 -19.99
CA GLN A 321 -1.24 -1.01 -19.75
C GLN A 321 -0.56 -0.72 -21.10
N ARG A 322 -0.35 0.56 -21.38
CA ARG A 322 0.25 1.01 -22.65
C ARG A 322 1.22 2.15 -22.43
N VAL A 323 2.37 2.06 -23.05
CA VAL A 323 3.37 3.12 -23.10
C VAL A 323 3.72 3.46 -24.56
N SER A 324 3.99 4.71 -24.82
CA SER A 324 4.43 5.16 -26.16
C SER A 324 5.88 4.80 -26.46
N ASN A 325 6.70 4.58 -25.42
CA ASN A 325 8.12 4.28 -25.51
C ASN A 325 8.53 3.32 -24.38
N PRO A 326 9.35 2.29 -24.67
CA PRO A 326 9.72 1.28 -23.67
C PRO A 326 10.43 1.80 -22.43
N THR A 327 11.19 2.90 -22.56
CA THR A 327 11.95 3.48 -21.45
C THR A 327 11.23 4.61 -20.74
N TYR A 328 10.02 4.99 -21.20
CA TYR A 328 9.30 6.15 -20.72
C TYR A 328 9.06 6.16 -19.20
N LEU A 329 8.60 5.03 -18.63
CA LEU A 329 8.36 4.92 -17.19
C LEU A 329 9.66 5.07 -16.40
N LYS A 330 10.76 4.49 -16.90
CA LYS A 330 12.09 4.52 -16.25
C LYS A 330 12.75 5.90 -16.29
N VAL A 331 12.67 6.61 -17.42
CA VAL A 331 13.24 7.96 -17.58
C VAL A 331 12.61 8.96 -16.63
N HIS A 332 11.29 8.89 -16.45
CA HIS A 332 10.54 9.80 -15.59
C HIS A 332 10.32 9.28 -14.17
N GLU A 333 10.83 8.08 -13.86
CA GLU A 333 10.63 7.37 -12.58
C GLU A 333 9.16 7.42 -12.14
N LEU A 334 8.26 6.97 -13.06
CA LEU A 334 6.82 7.03 -12.83
C LEU A 334 6.39 5.93 -11.86
N GLN A 335 5.97 6.34 -10.69
CA GLN A 335 5.45 5.46 -9.65
C GLN A 335 4.08 5.91 -9.24
N THR A 336 3.04 5.13 -9.56
CA THR A 336 1.66 5.37 -9.21
C THR A 336 1.03 4.11 -8.62
N LYS A 337 -0.28 4.04 -8.53
CA LYS A 337 -0.97 2.81 -8.13
C LYS A 337 -0.95 1.73 -9.22
N LEU A 338 -0.93 2.13 -10.48
CA LEU A 338 -0.97 1.24 -11.65
C LEU A 338 0.37 1.16 -12.40
N ALA A 339 1.20 2.18 -12.28
CA ALA A 339 2.49 2.25 -12.95
C ALA A 339 3.63 1.99 -11.97
N ASP A 340 4.50 1.07 -12.32
CA ASP A 340 5.79 0.84 -11.66
C ASP A 340 6.89 0.96 -12.72
N TYR A 341 7.81 1.90 -12.54
CA TYR A 341 8.90 2.11 -13.49
C TYR A 341 9.95 0.97 -13.47
N GLU A 342 9.92 0.09 -12.50
CA GLU A 342 10.78 -1.09 -12.43
C GLU A 342 10.22 -2.28 -13.22
N GLU A 343 8.93 -2.26 -13.59
CA GLU A 343 8.30 -3.29 -14.40
C GLU A 343 8.93 -3.35 -15.80
N ASN A 344 9.25 -4.56 -16.22
CA ASN A 344 9.79 -4.84 -17.54
C ASN A 344 8.77 -5.43 -18.52
N ILE A 345 7.65 -5.93 -18.01
CA ILE A 345 6.58 -6.54 -18.79
C ILE A 345 5.26 -5.88 -18.40
N LEU A 346 4.61 -5.26 -19.37
CA LEU A 346 3.25 -4.73 -19.19
C LEU A 346 2.23 -5.79 -19.63
N LYS A 347 1.14 -5.91 -18.87
CA LYS A 347 0.04 -6.85 -19.17
C LYS A 347 -1.25 -6.08 -19.39
N THR A 348 -1.76 -6.12 -20.61
CA THR A 348 -3.15 -5.72 -20.92
C THR A 348 -4.00 -6.97 -20.99
N ASN A 349 -5.05 -7.06 -20.19
CA ASN A 349 -5.90 -8.25 -20.11
C ASN A 349 -7.38 -7.92 -19.88
N LEU A 350 -8.21 -8.84 -20.34
CA LEU A 350 -9.59 -9.02 -19.92
C LEU A 350 -9.64 -10.40 -19.30
N ASP A 351 -9.99 -10.47 -18.03
CA ASP A 351 -10.12 -11.71 -17.28
C ASP A 351 -11.57 -11.81 -16.75
N TYR A 352 -12.25 -12.88 -17.11
CA TYR A 352 -13.53 -13.25 -16.55
C TYR A 352 -13.37 -14.57 -15.82
N GLU A 353 -13.78 -14.62 -14.56
CA GLU A 353 -13.67 -15.78 -13.71
C GLU A 353 -15.02 -16.11 -13.09
N PHE A 354 -15.34 -17.38 -13.09
CA PHE A 354 -16.50 -17.95 -12.40
C PHE A 354 -16.04 -19.17 -11.62
N GLN A 355 -16.42 -19.25 -10.34
CA GLN A 355 -16.13 -20.38 -9.48
C GLN A 355 -17.32 -20.71 -8.60
N ASP A 356 -17.66 -21.99 -8.51
CA ASP A 356 -18.54 -22.58 -7.51
C ASP A 356 -17.81 -23.68 -6.74
N GLU A 357 -18.53 -24.51 -5.96
CA GLU A 357 -17.91 -25.58 -5.15
C GLU A 357 -17.11 -26.60 -5.99
N ASP A 358 -17.59 -26.92 -7.20
CA ASP A 358 -17.04 -28.01 -8.03
C ASP A 358 -16.41 -27.51 -9.33
N ASN A 359 -16.76 -26.31 -9.78
CA ASN A 359 -16.39 -25.82 -11.10
C ASN A 359 -15.62 -24.51 -11.03
N TYR A 360 -14.61 -24.40 -11.85
CA TYR A 360 -13.93 -23.15 -12.19
C TYR A 360 -13.98 -22.93 -13.69
N PHE A 361 -14.34 -21.73 -14.10
CA PHE A 361 -14.27 -21.29 -15.49
C PHE A 361 -13.56 -19.94 -15.58
N GLY A 362 -12.49 -19.88 -16.37
CA GLY A 362 -11.73 -18.68 -16.66
C GLY A 362 -11.72 -18.39 -18.16
N LEU A 363 -12.00 -17.14 -18.54
CA LEU A 363 -11.82 -16.64 -19.90
C LEU A 363 -10.87 -15.45 -19.83
N THR A 364 -9.73 -15.56 -20.49
CA THR A 364 -8.71 -14.51 -20.51
C THR A 364 -8.38 -14.11 -21.95
N ALA A 365 -8.20 -12.82 -22.17
CA ALA A 365 -7.55 -12.29 -23.36
C ALA A 365 -6.43 -11.35 -22.93
N SER A 366 -5.18 -11.68 -23.26
CA SER A 366 -4.00 -10.96 -22.75
C SER A 366 -3.07 -10.53 -23.86
N VAL A 367 -2.45 -9.37 -23.67
CA VAL A 367 -1.33 -8.86 -24.45
C VAL A 367 -0.20 -8.53 -23.50
N TYR A 368 0.91 -9.17 -23.67
CA TYR A 368 2.15 -8.89 -22.92
C TYR A 368 3.07 -8.04 -23.78
N GLU A 369 3.59 -6.95 -23.20
CA GLU A 369 4.54 -6.05 -23.83
C GLU A 369 5.85 -6.06 -23.04
N ASN A 370 6.91 -6.68 -23.60
CA ASN A 370 8.23 -6.72 -22.98
C ASN A 370 8.99 -5.45 -23.33
N LEU A 371 9.19 -4.57 -22.35
CA LEU A 371 9.84 -3.28 -22.50
C LEU A 371 11.36 -3.36 -22.75
N GLN A 372 11.98 -4.52 -22.52
CA GLN A 372 13.41 -4.74 -22.78
C GLN A 372 13.68 -5.06 -24.24
N LYS A 373 12.68 -5.54 -25.00
CA LYS A 373 12.81 -5.87 -26.41
C LYS A 373 12.47 -4.66 -27.31
N THR A 374 13.16 -4.57 -28.45
CA THR A 374 12.97 -3.47 -29.41
C THR A 374 12.35 -3.92 -30.73
N ASP A 375 12.35 -5.22 -31.00
CA ASP A 375 11.81 -5.84 -32.19
C ASP A 375 10.32 -6.20 -32.06
N ARG A 376 9.76 -6.89 -33.06
CA ARG A 376 8.36 -7.29 -33.08
C ARG A 376 8.01 -8.34 -32.03
N SER A 377 8.99 -9.12 -31.56
CA SER A 377 8.80 -10.09 -30.47
C SER A 377 8.56 -9.42 -29.10
N ARG A 378 8.56 -8.10 -29.06
CA ARG A 378 8.15 -7.31 -27.90
C ARG A 378 6.74 -7.62 -27.44
N PHE A 379 5.84 -7.96 -28.37
CA PHE A 379 4.43 -8.25 -28.07
C PHE A 379 4.14 -9.73 -28.17
N GLU A 380 3.52 -10.26 -27.13
CA GLU A 380 2.94 -11.59 -27.08
C GLU A 380 1.44 -11.48 -26.84
N TYR A 381 0.65 -12.09 -27.69
CA TYR A 381 -0.82 -12.10 -27.61
C TYR A 381 -1.26 -13.49 -27.24
N ILE A 382 -2.10 -13.62 -26.21
CA ILE A 382 -2.79 -14.85 -25.82
C ILE A 382 -4.29 -14.53 -25.75
N ALA A 383 -4.99 -14.79 -26.83
CA ALA A 383 -6.41 -14.43 -26.95
C ALA A 383 -7.13 -15.27 -28.02
N PRO A 384 -8.22 -16.00 -27.66
CA PRO A 384 -8.69 -16.24 -26.29
C PRO A 384 -7.83 -17.25 -25.54
N SER A 385 -7.92 -17.26 -24.22
CA SER A 385 -7.48 -18.35 -23.34
C SER A 385 -8.64 -18.76 -22.45
N LEU A 386 -9.00 -20.03 -22.49
CA LEU A 386 -10.09 -20.62 -21.74
C LEU A 386 -9.53 -21.65 -20.77
N THR A 387 -9.92 -21.58 -19.52
CA THR A 387 -9.63 -22.57 -18.50
C THR A 387 -10.94 -23.09 -17.93
N PHE A 388 -11.10 -24.39 -17.90
CA PHE A 388 -12.23 -25.05 -17.25
C PHE A 388 -11.67 -26.15 -16.33
N GLU A 389 -12.03 -26.09 -15.06
CA GLU A 389 -11.70 -27.14 -14.09
C GLU A 389 -12.98 -27.63 -13.43
N ARG A 390 -13.09 -28.93 -13.25
CA ARG A 390 -14.20 -29.55 -12.56
C ARG A 390 -13.77 -30.75 -11.74
N ASN A 391 -14.22 -30.79 -10.48
CA ASN A 391 -14.18 -31.97 -9.65
C ASN A 391 -15.28 -32.94 -10.09
N ILE A 392 -14.91 -34.07 -10.71
CA ILE A 392 -15.90 -35.06 -11.19
C ILE A 392 -16.46 -35.80 -10.01
N PHE A 393 -15.60 -36.28 -9.13
CA PHE A 393 -16.01 -36.89 -7.87
C PHE A 393 -14.85 -36.90 -6.84
N ALA A 394 -15.26 -36.89 -5.59
CA ALA A 394 -14.42 -37.13 -4.44
C ALA A 394 -15.02 -38.29 -3.62
N ASP A 395 -14.43 -39.47 -3.72
CA ASP A 395 -14.92 -40.68 -3.05
C ASP A 395 -13.92 -41.16 -1.99
N LYS A 396 -14.43 -41.65 -0.85
CA LYS A 396 -13.61 -42.12 0.25
C LYS A 396 -12.76 -43.37 -0.08
N LYS A 397 -13.10 -44.12 -1.11
CA LYS A 397 -12.38 -45.35 -1.52
C LYS A 397 -11.47 -45.09 -2.71
N VAL A 398 -11.93 -44.31 -3.69
CA VAL A 398 -11.24 -44.08 -4.97
C VAL A 398 -10.33 -42.85 -4.92
N GLY A 399 -10.67 -41.83 -4.11
CA GLY A 399 -9.96 -40.58 -4.06
C GLY A 399 -10.63 -39.47 -4.85
N LEU A 400 -9.83 -38.52 -5.35
CA LEU A 400 -10.28 -37.35 -6.11
C LEU A 400 -9.97 -37.54 -7.60
N VAL A 401 -10.95 -37.25 -8.43
CA VAL A 401 -10.77 -37.10 -9.89
C VAL A 401 -11.22 -35.74 -10.31
N ASN A 402 -10.36 -35.01 -10.99
CA ASN A 402 -10.70 -33.74 -11.62
C ASN A 402 -10.32 -33.72 -13.09
N ILE A 403 -11.05 -32.87 -13.87
CA ILE A 403 -10.68 -32.53 -15.22
C ILE A 403 -10.26 -31.08 -15.25
N LEU A 404 -9.11 -30.83 -15.92
CA LEU A 404 -8.64 -29.48 -16.26
C LEU A 404 -8.53 -29.40 -17.78
N SER A 405 -9.23 -28.43 -18.36
CA SER A 405 -9.21 -28.16 -19.81
C SER A 405 -8.74 -26.73 -20.05
N ASN A 406 -7.66 -26.59 -20.79
CA ASN A 406 -7.09 -25.31 -21.18
C ASN A 406 -7.04 -25.19 -22.69
N ALA A 407 -7.64 -24.12 -23.26
CA ALA A 407 -7.59 -23.85 -24.68
C ALA A 407 -7.14 -22.42 -24.93
N PHE A 408 -6.15 -22.20 -25.79
CA PHE A 408 -5.67 -20.86 -26.09
C PHE A 408 -5.16 -20.69 -27.52
N VAL A 409 -5.14 -19.44 -27.95
CA VAL A 409 -4.46 -18.99 -29.17
C VAL A 409 -3.38 -18.02 -28.77
N LYS A 410 -2.13 -18.39 -29.03
CA LYS A 410 -0.93 -17.59 -28.73
C LYS A 410 -0.30 -17.12 -30.04
N ASN A 411 0.02 -15.82 -30.12
CA ASN A 411 0.75 -15.22 -31.22
C ASN A 411 1.99 -14.51 -30.66
N VAL A 412 3.16 -14.90 -31.14
CA VAL A 412 4.43 -14.23 -30.86
C VAL A 412 5.03 -13.90 -32.19
N ASP A 413 5.22 -12.59 -32.48
CA ASP A 413 5.65 -12.12 -33.80
C ASP A 413 4.69 -12.49 -34.97
N VAL A 414 5.03 -12.03 -36.19
CA VAL A 414 4.12 -12.04 -37.36
C VAL A 414 3.73 -13.44 -37.86
N ASN A 415 4.52 -14.47 -37.57
CA ASN A 415 4.35 -15.82 -38.11
C ASN A 415 4.41 -16.94 -37.07
N GLN A 416 4.35 -16.62 -35.79
CA GLN A 416 4.45 -17.62 -34.70
C GLN A 416 3.11 -17.74 -34.00
N THR A 417 2.16 -18.44 -34.63
CA THR A 417 0.85 -18.72 -34.06
C THR A 417 0.80 -20.12 -33.53
N THR A 418 0.38 -20.29 -32.27
CA THR A 418 0.10 -21.58 -31.66
C THR A 418 -1.34 -21.60 -31.17
N LYS A 419 -2.14 -22.52 -31.69
CA LYS A 419 -3.47 -22.85 -31.17
C LYS A 419 -3.32 -24.13 -30.40
N MET A 420 -3.83 -24.18 -29.17
CA MET A 420 -3.66 -25.32 -28.30
C MET A 420 -4.92 -25.60 -27.49
N TRP A 421 -5.21 -26.88 -27.30
CA TRP A 421 -6.24 -27.36 -26.42
C TRP A 421 -5.71 -28.56 -25.63
N ILE A 422 -5.55 -28.38 -24.33
CA ILE A 422 -5.00 -29.33 -23.38
C ILE A 422 -6.14 -29.83 -22.51
N ASN A 423 -6.27 -31.13 -22.36
CA ASN A 423 -7.21 -31.75 -21.44
C ASN A 423 -6.45 -32.72 -20.53
N ASP A 424 -6.54 -32.44 -19.25
CA ASP A 424 -5.94 -33.25 -18.20
C ASP A 424 -7.04 -33.95 -17.39
N VAL A 425 -6.91 -35.24 -17.23
CA VAL A 425 -7.65 -36.01 -16.25
C VAL A 425 -6.70 -36.40 -15.15
N ASN A 426 -6.85 -35.77 -14.01
CA ASN A 426 -6.03 -36.03 -12.84
C ASN A 426 -6.78 -36.94 -11.87
N TRP A 427 -6.10 -37.93 -11.39
CA TRP A 427 -6.56 -38.83 -10.35
C TRP A 427 -5.56 -38.85 -9.19
N LYS A 428 -6.07 -38.69 -7.99
CA LYS A 428 -5.31 -38.77 -6.77
C LYS A 428 -6.00 -39.70 -5.78
N SER A 429 -5.38 -40.81 -5.43
CA SER A 429 -5.95 -41.75 -4.47
C SER A 429 -6.02 -41.09 -3.09
N ARG A 430 -6.91 -41.58 -2.26
CA ARG A 430 -6.85 -41.22 -0.84
C ARG A 430 -5.53 -41.76 -0.24
N PRO A 431 -4.83 -40.98 0.60
CA PRO A 431 -3.69 -41.50 1.32
C PRO A 431 -4.09 -42.69 2.19
N PHE A 432 -3.37 -43.79 2.09
CA PHE A 432 -3.56 -44.97 2.91
C PHE A 432 -2.31 -45.28 3.74
N THR A 433 -2.52 -45.80 4.92
CA THR A 433 -1.44 -46.09 5.86
C THR A 433 -1.37 -47.61 6.09
N ASN A 434 -0.19 -48.18 5.94
CA ASN A 434 0.05 -49.62 6.27
C ASN A 434 0.37 -49.80 7.77
N PHE A 435 0.54 -51.07 8.18
CA PHE A 435 0.76 -51.42 9.60
C PHE A 435 2.03 -50.85 10.23
N LYS A 436 2.90 -50.21 9.50
CA LYS A 436 4.12 -49.58 10.02
C LYS A 436 4.07 -48.07 9.97
N GLY A 437 2.88 -47.47 9.73
CA GLY A 437 2.72 -46.03 9.67
C GLY A 437 3.24 -45.39 8.38
N ILE A 438 3.58 -46.16 7.35
CA ILE A 438 3.98 -45.65 6.05
C ILE A 438 2.73 -45.11 5.35
N LYS A 439 2.70 -43.82 5.05
CA LYS A 439 1.69 -43.18 4.26
C LYS A 439 2.00 -43.34 2.79
N SER A 440 1.05 -43.86 2.04
CA SER A 440 1.18 -44.09 0.59
C SER A 440 0.04 -43.44 -0.17
N GLU A 441 0.32 -43.00 -1.40
CA GLU A 441 -0.61 -42.35 -2.29
C GLU A 441 -0.30 -42.70 -3.74
N VAL A 442 -1.29 -42.88 -4.55
CA VAL A 442 -1.15 -43.07 -6.01
C VAL A 442 -1.71 -41.86 -6.73
N GLU A 443 -0.96 -41.36 -7.68
CA GLU A 443 -1.39 -40.26 -8.56
C GLU A 443 -1.32 -40.70 -10.00
N GLY A 444 -2.32 -40.31 -10.79
CA GLY A 444 -2.40 -40.56 -12.22
C GLY A 444 -2.78 -39.32 -12.98
N LEU A 445 -2.20 -39.14 -14.15
CA LEU A 445 -2.50 -38.07 -15.10
C LEU A 445 -2.62 -38.66 -16.50
N ILE A 446 -3.73 -38.34 -17.16
CA ILE A 446 -3.87 -38.54 -18.61
C ILE A 446 -4.00 -37.14 -19.22
N LYS A 447 -3.10 -36.84 -20.15
CA LYS A 447 -3.02 -35.55 -20.83
C LYS A 447 -3.26 -35.75 -22.32
N VAL A 448 -4.24 -35.04 -22.88
CA VAL A 448 -4.51 -34.97 -24.32
C VAL A 448 -4.22 -33.57 -24.79
N VAL A 449 -3.29 -33.42 -25.70
CA VAL A 449 -2.87 -32.13 -26.26
C VAL A 449 -3.20 -32.12 -27.75
N ASN A 450 -4.07 -31.20 -28.13
CA ASN A 450 -4.38 -30.91 -29.53
C ASN A 450 -3.81 -29.56 -29.89
N TYR A 451 -3.03 -29.49 -30.98
CA TYR A 451 -2.40 -28.23 -31.38
C TYR A 451 -2.24 -28.08 -32.89
N GLU A 452 -2.19 -26.80 -33.28
CA GLU A 452 -1.77 -26.34 -34.62
C GLU A 452 -0.75 -25.21 -34.38
N ALA A 453 0.48 -25.40 -34.80
CA ALA A 453 1.55 -24.44 -34.61
C ALA A 453 2.18 -24.02 -35.93
N ALA A 454 2.30 -22.71 -36.14
CA ALA A 454 3.09 -22.11 -37.21
C ALA A 454 4.36 -21.50 -36.59
N ASP A 455 5.07 -22.29 -35.80
CA ASP A 455 6.26 -21.87 -35.08
C ASP A 455 7.49 -22.62 -35.61
N SER A 456 8.61 -21.91 -35.77
CA SER A 456 9.91 -22.48 -36.17
C SER A 456 10.64 -23.17 -35.02
N SER A 457 10.06 -23.22 -33.80
CA SER A 457 10.67 -23.94 -32.67
C SER A 457 10.68 -25.45 -32.89
N ASN A 458 11.71 -26.13 -32.44
CA ASN A 458 11.79 -27.59 -32.51
C ASN A 458 10.77 -28.32 -31.62
N LYS A 459 10.00 -27.56 -30.82
CA LYS A 459 9.00 -28.07 -29.87
C LYS A 459 7.73 -28.57 -30.55
N TYR A 460 7.28 -27.92 -31.63
CA TYR A 460 6.01 -28.20 -32.29
C TYR A 460 6.17 -28.69 -33.72
N LYS A 461 5.31 -29.62 -34.11
CA LYS A 461 5.17 -29.98 -35.54
C LYS A 461 4.41 -28.86 -36.26
N THR A 462 4.98 -28.32 -37.33
CA THR A 462 4.43 -27.17 -38.06
C THR A 462 3.44 -27.57 -39.17
N THR A 463 3.19 -28.87 -39.39
CA THR A 463 2.32 -29.36 -40.44
C THR A 463 0.96 -29.76 -39.87
N GLY A 464 -0.02 -28.87 -40.04
CA GLY A 464 -1.44 -29.17 -39.77
C GLY A 464 -1.80 -29.39 -38.31
N PHE A 465 -2.96 -29.98 -38.08
CA PHE A 465 -3.46 -30.31 -36.74
C PHE A 465 -2.79 -31.57 -36.19
N ASN A 466 -2.32 -31.49 -34.98
CA ASN A 466 -1.65 -32.59 -34.27
C ASN A 466 -2.39 -32.90 -32.98
N SER A 467 -2.49 -34.20 -32.66
CA SER A 467 -3.07 -34.70 -31.42
C SER A 467 -2.11 -35.67 -30.75
N GLU A 468 -1.84 -35.45 -29.49
CA GLU A 468 -0.91 -36.25 -28.67
C GLU A 468 -1.61 -36.69 -27.40
N ILE A 469 -1.38 -37.93 -26.98
CA ILE A 469 -1.83 -38.47 -25.70
C ILE A 469 -0.59 -38.89 -24.94
N SER A 470 -0.51 -38.43 -23.72
CA SER A 470 0.51 -38.82 -22.76
C SER A 470 -0.13 -39.16 -21.42
N SER A 471 0.55 -40.03 -20.67
CA SER A 471 0.08 -40.40 -19.34
C SER A 471 1.25 -40.54 -18.37
N ALA A 472 0.94 -40.32 -17.11
CA ALA A 472 1.90 -40.58 -16.03
C ALA A 472 1.18 -41.19 -14.83
N LEU A 473 1.89 -42.08 -14.15
CA LEU A 473 1.45 -42.71 -12.91
C LEU A 473 2.59 -42.57 -11.90
N ALA A 474 2.28 -42.22 -10.67
CA ALA A 474 3.23 -42.23 -9.60
C ALA A 474 2.67 -42.94 -8.36
N PHE A 475 3.54 -43.65 -7.68
CA PHE A 475 3.33 -44.18 -6.34
C PHE A 475 4.24 -43.43 -5.39
N ASN A 476 3.67 -42.67 -4.49
CA ASN A 476 4.38 -41.90 -3.48
C ASN A 476 4.26 -42.59 -2.13
N ALA A 477 5.37 -42.75 -1.42
CA ALA A 477 5.35 -43.24 -0.07
C ALA A 477 6.25 -42.41 0.85
N SER A 478 5.79 -42.23 2.08
CA SER A 478 6.53 -41.50 3.11
C SER A 478 6.41 -42.20 4.46
N ALA A 479 7.47 -42.18 5.23
CA ALA A 479 7.51 -42.77 6.56
C ALA A 479 7.80 -41.71 7.63
N PRO A 480 6.78 -40.97 8.10
CA PRO A 480 6.98 -39.91 9.10
C PRO A 480 7.34 -40.56 10.46
N LEU A 481 8.59 -40.43 10.86
CA LEU A 481 9.11 -40.83 12.16
C LEU A 481 9.11 -39.63 13.08
N THR A 482 8.63 -39.78 14.30
CA THR A 482 8.58 -38.73 15.30
C THR A 482 9.36 -39.09 16.54
N LYS A 483 10.09 -38.12 17.08
CA LYS A 483 10.75 -38.23 18.36
C LYS A 483 10.40 -36.99 19.21
N ASN A 484 9.63 -37.24 20.28
CA ASN A 484 9.33 -36.20 21.26
C ASN A 484 10.51 -36.08 22.22
N ASN A 485 11.05 -34.90 22.38
CA ASN A 485 12.00 -34.56 23.42
C ASN A 485 11.26 -33.81 24.52
N THR A 486 10.86 -34.52 25.56
CA THR A 486 10.07 -33.96 26.67
C THR A 486 10.89 -33.05 27.59
N GLU A 487 12.23 -33.14 27.55
CA GLU A 487 13.09 -32.26 28.35
C GLU A 487 13.16 -30.84 27.80
N ASP A 488 13.04 -30.67 26.47
CA ASP A 488 13.17 -29.38 25.78
C ASP A 488 11.88 -28.88 25.16
N ASP A 489 10.74 -29.53 25.43
CA ASP A 489 9.46 -29.23 24.79
C ASP A 489 9.53 -29.13 23.26
N ARG A 490 10.23 -30.09 22.63
CA ARG A 490 10.47 -30.12 21.19
C ARG A 490 10.07 -31.45 20.57
N ILE A 491 9.66 -31.37 19.31
CA ILE A 491 9.36 -32.54 18.49
C ILE A 491 10.24 -32.57 17.24
N ASN A 492 10.86 -33.70 16.97
CA ASN A 492 11.61 -33.98 15.75
C ASN A 492 10.79 -34.86 14.83
N PHE A 493 10.73 -34.49 13.56
CA PHE A 493 10.19 -35.30 12.48
C PHE A 493 11.30 -35.64 11.51
N LEU A 494 11.44 -36.94 11.21
CA LEU A 494 12.26 -37.44 10.14
C LEU A 494 11.37 -38.19 9.17
N THR A 495 11.26 -37.68 7.93
CA THR A 495 10.34 -38.21 6.94
C THR A 495 11.11 -38.63 5.68
N PRO A 496 11.58 -39.87 5.57
CA PRO A 496 12.00 -40.42 4.28
C PRO A 496 10.82 -40.47 3.31
N LYS A 497 11.08 -40.14 2.06
CA LYS A 497 10.10 -40.12 0.96
C LYS A 497 10.65 -40.83 -0.25
N VAL A 498 9.80 -41.58 -0.94
CA VAL A 498 10.10 -42.20 -2.23
C VAL A 498 8.93 -42.01 -3.16
N SER A 499 9.23 -41.71 -4.42
CA SER A 499 8.26 -41.71 -5.50
C SER A 499 8.76 -42.58 -6.63
N PHE A 500 7.94 -43.57 -7.03
CA PHE A 500 8.13 -44.35 -8.24
C PHE A 500 7.21 -43.77 -9.32
N ARG A 501 7.78 -43.30 -10.40
CA ARG A 501 7.05 -42.63 -11.47
C ARG A 501 7.31 -43.34 -12.79
N LEU A 502 6.22 -43.51 -13.56
CA LEU A 502 6.24 -44.05 -14.91
C LEU A 502 5.41 -43.15 -15.85
N ALA A 503 6.01 -42.66 -16.90
CA ALA A 503 5.35 -41.90 -17.98
C ALA A 503 5.74 -42.51 -19.34
N PRO A 504 4.98 -43.49 -19.84
CA PRO A 504 5.24 -44.12 -21.13
C PRO A 504 4.80 -43.19 -22.28
N GLY A 505 5.32 -43.47 -23.48
CA GLY A 505 4.87 -42.84 -24.71
C GLY A 505 5.88 -41.87 -25.30
N HIS A 506 5.34 -40.86 -26.03
CA HIS A 506 6.11 -39.85 -26.74
C HIS A 506 6.19 -38.55 -25.88
N MET A 507 7.27 -37.81 -26.05
CA MET A 507 7.47 -36.48 -25.48
C MET A 507 7.98 -35.56 -26.58
N ARG A 508 7.55 -34.31 -26.59
CA ARG A 508 8.14 -33.27 -27.43
C ARG A 508 9.44 -32.74 -26.84
N ASN A 509 10.28 -32.17 -27.67
CA ASN A 509 11.48 -31.50 -27.21
C ASN A 509 11.10 -30.21 -26.45
N ILE A 510 11.58 -30.13 -25.21
CA ILE A 510 11.37 -28.97 -24.32
C ILE A 510 12.72 -28.40 -23.82
N GLN A 511 13.81 -28.62 -24.55
CA GLN A 511 15.15 -28.15 -24.14
C GLN A 511 15.19 -26.64 -23.86
N ASP A 512 14.39 -25.86 -24.57
CA ASP A 512 14.31 -24.40 -24.44
C ASP A 512 13.31 -23.94 -23.35
N ASP A 513 12.60 -24.87 -22.70
CA ASP A 513 11.66 -24.52 -21.63
C ASP A 513 12.42 -24.19 -20.32
N ASP A 514 11.80 -23.36 -19.48
CA ASP A 514 12.37 -22.99 -18.17
C ASP A 514 11.98 -24.02 -17.09
N LEU A 515 12.58 -25.22 -17.17
CA LEU A 515 12.41 -26.26 -16.18
C LEU A 515 13.64 -26.31 -15.25
N LYS A 516 13.43 -26.08 -13.97
CA LYS A 516 14.44 -26.19 -12.90
C LYS A 516 14.00 -27.21 -11.87
N LEU A 517 14.89 -28.13 -11.51
CA LEU A 517 14.64 -29.08 -10.44
C LEU A 517 14.88 -28.39 -9.09
N SER A 518 13.96 -28.60 -8.16
CA SER A 518 14.06 -28.17 -6.77
C SER A 518 13.42 -29.22 -5.86
N TYR A 519 13.65 -29.13 -4.57
CA TYR A 519 13.00 -30.08 -3.64
C TYR A 519 11.46 -29.96 -3.69
N SER A 520 10.91 -28.80 -3.98
CA SER A 520 9.46 -28.58 -4.03
C SER A 520 8.76 -29.33 -5.17
N ASN A 521 9.42 -29.53 -6.32
CA ASN A 521 8.85 -30.27 -7.45
C ASN A 521 9.42 -31.70 -7.61
N LEU A 522 10.30 -32.13 -6.72
CA LEU A 522 11.01 -33.39 -6.80
C LEU A 522 10.08 -34.61 -6.92
N PHE A 523 8.99 -34.61 -6.15
CA PHE A 523 8.00 -35.68 -6.08
C PHE A 523 6.78 -35.45 -6.96
N SER A 524 6.72 -34.37 -7.75
CA SER A 524 5.61 -34.08 -8.62
C SER A 524 5.46 -35.10 -9.73
N LEU A 525 4.23 -35.50 -10.03
CA LEU A 525 3.89 -36.40 -11.13
C LEU A 525 4.35 -35.82 -12.49
N ASN A 526 4.22 -34.53 -12.70
CA ASN A 526 4.82 -33.78 -13.81
C ASN A 526 5.69 -32.64 -13.22
N LYS A 527 7.00 -32.66 -13.51
CA LYS A 527 7.93 -31.63 -13.01
C LYS A 527 7.99 -30.41 -13.91
N ASN A 528 7.53 -30.56 -15.16
CA ASN A 528 7.45 -29.47 -16.13
C ASN A 528 6.27 -28.54 -15.79
N SER A 529 6.54 -27.30 -15.50
CA SER A 529 5.53 -26.25 -15.24
C SER A 529 4.76 -25.80 -16.49
N GLN A 530 5.27 -26.09 -17.68
CA GLN A 530 4.71 -25.67 -18.97
C GLN A 530 3.46 -26.45 -19.36
N GLY A 531 2.70 -26.98 -18.64
CA GLY A 531 1.35 -27.52 -18.82
C GLY A 531 1.07 -28.44 -20.03
N ASP A 532 1.80 -28.32 -21.13
CA ASP A 532 1.51 -28.96 -22.43
C ASP A 532 2.33 -30.23 -22.71
N VAL A 533 3.28 -30.60 -21.85
CA VAL A 533 4.12 -31.80 -21.99
C VAL A 533 4.27 -32.53 -20.67
N ILE A 534 4.24 -33.85 -20.70
CA ILE A 534 4.63 -34.72 -19.58
C ILE A 534 6.04 -35.25 -19.88
N GLU A 535 6.93 -35.16 -18.91
CA GLU A 535 8.28 -35.75 -19.01
C GLU A 535 8.16 -37.28 -19.19
N LYS A 536 8.68 -37.79 -20.30
CA LYS A 536 8.71 -39.20 -20.61
C LYS A 536 9.75 -39.94 -19.74
N GLY A 537 9.46 -41.17 -19.41
CA GLY A 537 10.42 -42.10 -18.79
C GLY A 537 9.93 -42.69 -17.47
N ALA A 538 10.74 -43.58 -16.96
CA ALA A 538 10.57 -44.15 -15.62
C ALA A 538 11.62 -43.55 -14.69
N SER A 539 11.23 -43.18 -13.50
CA SER A 539 12.14 -42.56 -12.52
C SER A 539 11.79 -42.93 -11.09
N VAL A 540 12.78 -42.85 -10.22
CA VAL A 540 12.64 -42.94 -8.78
C VAL A 540 13.16 -41.67 -8.17
N ALA A 541 12.33 -40.98 -7.41
CA ALA A 541 12.77 -39.85 -6.60
C ALA A 541 12.93 -40.32 -5.13
N LEU A 542 14.06 -40.03 -4.55
CA LEU A 542 14.34 -40.28 -3.14
C LEU A 542 14.56 -38.95 -2.44
N GLY A 543 14.04 -38.84 -1.22
CA GLY A 543 14.29 -37.69 -0.40
C GLY A 543 14.07 -37.91 1.07
N ILE A 544 14.56 -36.97 1.85
CA ILE A 544 14.46 -37.01 3.30
C ILE A 544 14.13 -35.59 3.79
N GLU A 545 13.19 -35.48 4.71
CA GLU A 545 12.87 -34.23 5.42
C GLU A 545 13.16 -34.43 6.91
N LEU A 546 13.92 -33.51 7.45
CA LEU A 546 14.18 -33.38 8.88
C LEU A 546 13.58 -32.07 9.34
N THR A 547 12.72 -32.11 10.36
CA THR A 547 12.12 -30.91 10.93
C THR A 547 12.14 -30.98 12.45
N ASN A 548 12.49 -29.88 13.10
CA ASN A 548 12.37 -29.71 14.54
C ASN A 548 11.43 -28.52 14.80
N SER A 549 10.49 -28.70 15.69
CA SER A 549 9.54 -27.70 16.09
C SER A 549 9.33 -27.70 17.59
N ASP A 550 8.91 -26.57 18.15
CA ASP A 550 8.47 -26.50 19.54
C ASP A 550 7.19 -27.32 19.73
N LEU A 551 6.99 -27.86 20.91
CA LEU A 551 5.80 -28.61 21.31
C LEU A 551 5.22 -28.00 22.57
N LYS A 552 4.11 -27.26 22.45
CA LYS A 552 3.39 -26.66 23.57
C LYS A 552 2.03 -27.33 23.74
N ASP A 553 1.77 -27.87 24.90
CA ASP A 553 0.48 -28.54 25.25
C ASP A 553 0.07 -29.62 24.21
N GLY A 554 1.04 -30.34 23.64
CA GLY A 554 0.80 -31.36 22.62
C GLY A 554 0.51 -30.75 21.21
N ILE A 555 0.59 -29.45 21.03
CA ILE A 555 0.40 -28.76 19.76
C ILE A 555 1.78 -28.39 19.21
N GLN A 556 2.01 -28.71 17.93
CA GLN A 556 3.22 -28.32 17.22
C GLN A 556 3.25 -26.78 17.07
N GLY A 557 4.30 -26.17 17.61
CA GLY A 557 4.54 -24.75 17.58
C GLY A 557 5.45 -24.31 16.42
N GLU A 558 6.27 -23.29 16.67
CA GLU A 558 7.17 -22.72 15.67
C GLU A 558 8.28 -23.70 15.27
N LYS A 559 8.68 -23.65 14.01
CA LYS A 559 9.77 -24.47 13.46
C LYS A 559 11.12 -23.87 13.84
N ASN A 560 12.01 -24.70 14.41
CA ASN A 560 13.37 -24.29 14.77
C ASN A 560 14.36 -24.54 13.63
N TYR A 561 14.29 -25.71 13.01
CA TYR A 561 15.05 -25.99 11.79
C TYR A 561 14.32 -27.00 10.91
N SER A 562 14.62 -26.94 9.63
CA SER A 562 14.29 -28.02 8.70
C SER A 562 15.37 -28.15 7.63
N LEU A 563 15.56 -29.38 7.19
CA LEU A 563 16.43 -29.73 6.08
C LEU A 563 15.69 -30.73 5.21
N SER A 564 15.58 -30.44 3.93
CA SER A 564 14.99 -31.31 2.93
C SER A 564 16.02 -31.55 1.83
N ILE A 565 16.33 -32.79 1.52
CA ILE A 565 17.29 -33.15 0.48
C ILE A 565 16.70 -34.29 -0.34
N GLY A 566 16.94 -34.27 -1.63
CA GLY A 566 16.53 -35.37 -2.49
C GLY A 566 17.14 -35.33 -3.88
N GLN A 567 16.90 -36.40 -4.62
CA GLN A 567 17.48 -36.63 -5.93
C GLN A 567 16.57 -37.54 -6.77
N VAL A 568 16.62 -37.37 -8.10
CA VAL A 568 15.89 -38.21 -9.07
C VAL A 568 16.87 -39.13 -9.78
N TYR A 569 16.47 -40.39 -9.91
CA TYR A 569 17.16 -41.42 -10.69
C TYR A 569 16.27 -41.82 -11.86
N ASN A 570 16.69 -41.49 -13.08
CA ASN A 570 16.02 -41.88 -14.32
C ASN A 570 16.54 -43.20 -14.82
N VAL A 571 15.67 -44.03 -15.39
CA VAL A 571 16.09 -45.32 -15.98
C VAL A 571 16.94 -45.08 -17.23
N GLU A 572 16.60 -44.07 -18.01
CA GLU A 572 17.27 -43.70 -19.26
C GLU A 572 17.54 -42.19 -19.33
N ASP A 573 18.56 -41.79 -20.08
CA ASP A 573 18.81 -40.38 -20.40
C ASP A 573 17.71 -39.84 -21.32
N ASN A 574 17.36 -38.57 -21.17
CA ASN A 574 16.34 -37.92 -21.96
C ASN A 574 16.83 -36.56 -22.47
N ASN A 575 17.32 -36.52 -23.71
CA ASN A 575 17.88 -35.33 -24.32
C ASN A 575 16.83 -34.25 -24.70
N ASP A 576 15.52 -34.56 -24.62
CA ASP A 576 14.44 -33.61 -24.92
C ASP A 576 14.11 -32.72 -23.72
N ILE A 577 14.76 -32.93 -22.57
CA ILE A 577 14.55 -32.14 -21.33
C ILE A 577 15.63 -31.04 -21.21
N PRO A 578 15.31 -29.84 -20.68
CA PRO A 578 16.28 -28.77 -20.45
C PRO A 578 17.49 -29.21 -19.63
N LEU A 579 18.66 -28.82 -20.04
CA LEU A 579 19.92 -29.06 -19.30
C LEU A 579 19.85 -28.46 -17.89
N ARG A 580 19.23 -27.26 -17.75
CA ARG A 580 19.07 -26.56 -16.47
C ARG A 580 18.38 -27.39 -15.39
N SER A 581 17.59 -28.38 -15.77
CA SER A 581 16.86 -29.24 -14.83
C SER A 581 17.72 -30.36 -14.26
N SER A 582 18.85 -30.71 -14.87
CA SER A 582 19.64 -31.94 -14.65
C SER A 582 18.83 -33.26 -14.81
N LEU A 583 17.56 -33.20 -15.21
CA LEU A 583 16.68 -34.37 -15.42
C LEU A 583 16.94 -35.08 -16.75
N HIS A 584 17.75 -34.50 -17.62
CA HIS A 584 18.17 -35.13 -18.89
C HIS A 584 19.11 -36.29 -18.68
N GLN A 585 19.76 -36.39 -17.54
CA GLN A 585 20.71 -37.45 -17.14
C GLN A 585 20.04 -38.53 -16.31
N LYS A 586 20.69 -39.71 -16.20
CA LYS A 586 20.23 -40.80 -15.32
C LYS A 586 20.17 -40.40 -13.86
N THR A 587 21.08 -39.57 -13.41
CA THR A 587 21.13 -39.09 -12.04
C THR A 587 21.06 -37.58 -12.05
N SER A 588 20.03 -37.03 -11.45
CA SER A 588 19.88 -35.58 -11.35
C SER A 588 20.83 -34.97 -10.33
N ASP A 589 20.94 -33.68 -10.30
CA ASP A 589 21.53 -32.95 -9.19
C ASP A 589 20.85 -33.34 -7.86
N VAL A 590 21.58 -33.23 -6.77
CA VAL A 590 21.04 -33.29 -5.42
C VAL A 590 20.47 -31.94 -5.09
N VAL A 591 19.16 -31.88 -4.90
CA VAL A 591 18.46 -30.63 -4.57
C VAL A 591 17.99 -30.59 -3.13
N GLY A 592 18.02 -29.44 -2.52
CA GLY A 592 17.58 -29.30 -1.16
C GLY A 592 17.10 -27.93 -0.77
N SER A 593 16.47 -27.88 0.40
CA SER A 593 16.09 -26.63 1.07
C SER A 593 16.33 -26.74 2.57
N GLY A 594 16.82 -25.67 3.17
CA GLY A 594 17.10 -25.57 4.59
C GLY A 594 16.42 -24.35 5.22
N PHE A 595 15.98 -24.49 6.44
CA PHE A 595 15.57 -23.41 7.31
C PHE A 595 16.24 -23.61 8.67
N LEU A 596 16.81 -22.56 9.21
CA LEU A 596 17.47 -22.57 10.51
C LEU A 596 17.12 -21.30 11.28
N LYS A 597 16.48 -21.46 12.43
CA LYS A 597 16.28 -20.42 13.44
C LYS A 597 17.36 -20.58 14.50
N ILE A 598 18.43 -19.82 14.39
CA ILE A 598 19.56 -19.86 15.36
C ILE A 598 19.10 -19.22 16.67
N SER A 599 18.30 -18.17 16.59
CA SER A 599 17.68 -17.50 17.71
C SER A 599 16.38 -16.84 17.25
N GLU A 600 15.63 -16.22 18.16
CA GLU A 600 14.47 -15.38 17.78
C GLU A 600 14.85 -14.27 16.80
N ASN A 601 16.10 -13.87 16.84
CA ASN A 601 16.62 -12.74 16.08
C ASN A 601 17.39 -13.13 14.81
N LEU A 602 17.71 -14.40 14.59
CA LEU A 602 18.47 -14.85 13.42
C LEU A 602 17.82 -16.08 12.77
N LYS A 603 17.30 -15.85 11.57
CA LYS A 603 16.68 -16.89 10.73
C LYS A 603 17.42 -16.95 9.40
N ILE A 604 17.71 -18.15 8.95
CA ILE A 604 18.40 -18.43 7.68
C ILE A 604 17.55 -19.41 6.89
N THR A 605 17.37 -19.13 5.60
CA THR A 605 16.78 -20.07 4.63
C THR A 605 17.75 -20.26 3.50
N ASN A 606 17.82 -21.48 2.99
CA ASN A 606 18.68 -21.81 1.88
C ASN A 606 17.97 -22.79 0.93
N THR A 607 18.10 -22.56 -0.38
CA THR A 607 17.71 -23.52 -1.43
C THR A 607 18.93 -23.77 -2.30
N PHE A 608 19.24 -25.02 -2.55
CA PHE A 608 20.47 -25.38 -3.25
C PHE A 608 20.29 -26.53 -4.24
N SER A 609 21.19 -26.59 -5.21
CA SER A 609 21.41 -27.72 -6.10
C SER A 609 22.90 -27.97 -6.22
N VAL A 610 23.30 -29.21 -5.96
CA VAL A 610 24.69 -29.70 -6.04
C VAL A 610 24.77 -30.79 -7.09
N ASP A 611 25.80 -30.76 -7.92
CA ASP A 611 26.04 -31.79 -8.91
C ASP A 611 25.96 -33.21 -8.32
N HIS A 612 25.52 -34.17 -9.10
CA HIS A 612 25.35 -35.56 -8.66
C HIS A 612 26.60 -36.19 -8.08
N ASN A 613 27.79 -35.71 -8.45
CA ASN A 613 29.06 -36.13 -7.88
C ASN A 613 29.46 -35.38 -6.61
N LEU A 614 28.63 -34.39 -6.19
CA LEU A 614 28.85 -33.53 -5.03
C LEU A 614 30.11 -32.65 -5.12
N ASN A 615 30.58 -32.32 -6.34
CA ASN A 615 31.78 -31.53 -6.57
C ASN A 615 31.46 -30.04 -6.73
N ASP A 616 30.36 -29.73 -7.38
CA ASP A 616 30.03 -28.36 -7.80
C ASP A 616 28.67 -27.93 -7.24
N LEU A 617 28.62 -26.73 -6.70
CA LEU A 617 27.39 -26.06 -6.29
C LEU A 617 26.82 -25.34 -7.51
N ASN A 618 25.73 -25.89 -8.08
CA ASN A 618 25.13 -25.36 -9.31
C ASN A 618 24.11 -24.24 -9.03
N TYR A 619 23.48 -24.27 -7.86
CA TYR A 619 22.53 -23.28 -7.41
C TYR A 619 22.60 -23.07 -5.92
N ASN A 620 22.58 -21.81 -5.49
CA ASN A 620 22.53 -21.43 -4.10
C ASN A 620 21.74 -20.14 -3.93
N ASP A 621 20.60 -20.22 -3.24
CA ASP A 621 19.81 -19.07 -2.83
C ASP A 621 19.76 -19.05 -1.29
N LEU A 622 20.57 -18.17 -0.71
CA LEU A 622 20.71 -18.01 0.74
C LEU A 622 20.07 -16.71 1.17
N ASN A 623 19.10 -16.82 2.08
CA ASN A 623 18.47 -15.67 2.71
C ASN A 623 18.74 -15.68 4.21
N ALA A 624 19.22 -14.57 4.77
CA ALA A 624 19.43 -14.40 6.19
C ALA A 624 18.69 -13.15 6.69
N ASN A 625 17.89 -13.33 7.74
CA ASN A 625 17.23 -12.25 8.45
C ASN A 625 17.81 -12.17 9.86
N LEU A 626 18.36 -11.00 10.22
CA LEU A 626 18.97 -10.74 11.51
C LEU A 626 18.35 -9.48 12.13
N ILE A 627 17.88 -9.60 13.37
CA ILE A 627 17.36 -8.49 14.18
C ILE A 627 18.33 -8.25 15.33
N LEU A 628 18.92 -7.08 15.41
CA LEU A 628 19.82 -6.65 16.47
C LEU A 628 19.28 -5.38 17.15
N GLY A 629 18.57 -5.56 18.25
CA GLY A 629 17.92 -4.43 18.92
C GLY A 629 16.96 -3.70 17.98
N ASN A 630 17.30 -2.47 17.61
CA ASN A 630 16.50 -1.63 16.71
C ASN A 630 16.85 -1.79 15.23
N ALA A 631 17.78 -2.67 14.89
CA ALA A 631 18.21 -2.88 13.51
C ALA A 631 17.74 -4.23 12.96
N THR A 632 17.24 -4.23 11.73
CA THR A 632 16.90 -5.43 10.96
C THR A 632 17.77 -5.47 9.72
N PHE A 633 18.43 -6.61 9.49
CA PHE A 633 19.28 -6.86 8.34
C PHE A 633 18.68 -8.03 7.56
N ASN A 634 18.42 -7.83 6.28
CA ASN A 634 18.08 -8.88 5.35
C ASN A 634 19.21 -9.02 4.34
N LEU A 635 19.72 -10.22 4.18
CA LEU A 635 20.73 -10.55 3.18
C LEU A 635 20.18 -11.61 2.26
N ASN A 636 20.28 -11.41 0.97
CA ASN A 636 20.00 -12.41 -0.05
C ASN A 636 21.25 -12.58 -0.92
N TYR A 637 21.73 -13.82 -1.04
CA TYR A 637 22.82 -14.22 -1.91
C TYR A 637 22.32 -15.27 -2.89
N LEU A 638 22.35 -14.94 -4.18
CA LEU A 638 22.01 -15.86 -5.26
C LEU A 638 23.25 -16.17 -6.08
N GLU A 639 23.46 -17.45 -6.32
CA GLU A 639 24.54 -17.96 -7.19
C GLU A 639 23.97 -19.05 -8.10
N GLU A 640 24.15 -18.88 -9.39
CA GLU A 640 23.85 -19.85 -10.44
C GLU A 640 25.11 -20.16 -11.23
N ASN A 641 25.45 -21.44 -11.33
CA ASN A 641 26.64 -21.91 -12.03
C ASN A 641 26.29 -22.99 -13.05
N ASN A 642 27.22 -23.29 -13.94
CA ASN A 642 27.18 -24.39 -14.89
C ASN A 642 25.90 -24.39 -15.74
N HIS A 643 25.18 -25.50 -15.74
CA HIS A 643 23.96 -25.70 -16.53
C HIS A 643 22.75 -24.91 -16.02
N ILE A 644 22.76 -24.41 -14.77
CA ILE A 644 21.65 -23.65 -14.20
C ILE A 644 21.62 -22.22 -14.76
N GLY A 645 22.74 -21.55 -14.84
CA GLY A 645 22.83 -20.16 -15.30
C GLY A 645 24.12 -19.50 -14.87
N SER A 646 24.17 -18.17 -15.00
CA SER A 646 25.34 -17.37 -14.63
C SER A 646 24.93 -16.14 -13.77
N THR A 647 23.77 -16.20 -13.13
CA THR A 647 23.27 -15.06 -12.35
C THR A 647 23.83 -15.09 -10.94
N ASN A 648 24.76 -14.18 -10.62
CA ASN A 648 25.37 -14.11 -9.30
C ASN A 648 25.19 -12.71 -8.72
N TYR A 649 24.48 -12.59 -7.60
CA TYR A 649 24.34 -11.31 -6.94
C TYR A 649 24.22 -11.42 -5.41
N ILE A 650 24.55 -10.31 -4.76
CA ILE A 650 24.25 -10.09 -3.35
C ILE A 650 23.33 -8.87 -3.23
N LYS A 651 22.23 -9.04 -2.49
CA LYS A 651 21.28 -7.98 -2.14
C LYS A 651 21.19 -7.87 -0.63
N SER A 652 21.16 -6.65 -0.10
CA SER A 652 20.94 -6.43 1.32
C SER A 652 20.00 -5.26 1.55
N ASP A 653 19.12 -5.44 2.52
CA ASP A 653 18.23 -4.42 3.06
C ASP A 653 18.55 -4.25 4.55
N VAL A 654 18.84 -3.02 4.96
CA VAL A 654 19.09 -2.66 6.35
C VAL A 654 18.05 -1.64 6.79
N LYS A 655 17.40 -1.92 7.90
CA LYS A 655 16.44 -1.02 8.53
C LYS A 655 16.91 -0.77 9.97
N LEU A 656 17.13 0.50 10.33
CA LEU A 656 17.56 0.91 11.64
C LEU A 656 16.55 1.94 12.20
N ALA A 657 15.79 1.55 13.22
CA ALA A 657 15.01 2.50 14.00
C ALA A 657 15.97 3.23 14.94
N ILE A 658 16.23 4.51 14.67
CA ILE A 658 17.13 5.35 15.49
C ILE A 658 16.45 5.63 16.83
N ASP A 659 15.17 5.98 16.77
CA ASP A 659 14.26 6.17 17.91
C ASP A 659 12.81 5.91 17.48
N ASP A 660 11.82 6.20 18.35
CA ASP A 660 10.39 6.00 18.06
C ASP A 660 9.86 6.89 16.91
N THR A 661 10.65 7.88 16.48
CA THR A 661 10.25 8.88 15.49
C THR A 661 11.12 8.86 14.23
N SER A 662 12.21 8.15 14.22
CA SER A 662 13.18 8.20 13.12
C SER A 662 13.67 6.81 12.72
N GLU A 663 13.74 6.60 11.42
CA GLU A 663 14.18 5.36 10.81
C GLU A 663 15.15 5.64 9.66
N PHE A 664 16.25 4.90 9.65
CA PHE A 664 17.17 4.86 8.52
C PHE A 664 17.01 3.53 7.77
N ARG A 665 16.98 3.60 6.44
CA ARG A 665 16.95 2.42 5.57
C ARG A 665 18.06 2.53 4.54
N MET A 666 18.69 1.39 4.27
CA MET A 666 19.67 1.23 3.21
C MET A 666 19.34 -0.05 2.45
N ASP A 667 19.30 0.02 1.14
CA ASP A 667 19.19 -1.13 0.28
C ASP A 667 20.23 -1.05 -0.85
N PHE A 668 20.84 -2.18 -1.20
CA PHE A 668 21.78 -2.25 -2.28
C PHE A 668 21.72 -3.62 -2.96
N ARG A 669 22.12 -3.65 -4.23
CA ARG A 669 22.33 -4.87 -4.99
C ARG A 669 23.62 -4.75 -5.79
N ARG A 670 24.44 -5.78 -5.71
CA ARG A 670 25.68 -5.92 -6.44
C ARG A 670 25.64 -7.20 -7.27
N ASN A 671 25.91 -7.09 -8.56
CA ASN A 671 26.16 -8.23 -9.42
C ASN A 671 27.61 -8.67 -9.21
N LEU A 672 27.79 -9.95 -8.86
CA LEU A 672 29.10 -10.52 -8.54
C LEU A 672 29.81 -11.07 -9.81
N GLU A 673 29.04 -11.40 -10.85
CA GLU A 673 29.60 -11.85 -12.12
C GLU A 673 30.29 -10.69 -12.87
N THR A 674 29.63 -9.54 -12.93
CA THR A 674 30.17 -8.33 -13.56
C THR A 674 30.97 -7.46 -12.59
N GLU A 675 31.09 -7.84 -11.34
CA GLU A 675 31.73 -7.10 -10.23
C GLU A 675 31.20 -5.67 -10.07
N SER A 676 29.97 -5.40 -10.53
CA SER A 676 29.36 -4.08 -10.57
C SER A 676 28.23 -3.93 -9.54
N THR A 677 28.12 -2.75 -8.95
CA THR A 677 26.95 -2.37 -8.17
C THR A 677 25.84 -1.96 -9.12
N GLU A 678 24.65 -2.56 -9.00
CA GLU A 678 23.50 -2.19 -9.84
C GLU A 678 22.80 -0.96 -9.29
N PHE A 679 22.59 -0.92 -7.99
CA PHE A 679 22.06 0.26 -7.32
C PHE A 679 22.40 0.24 -5.82
N TYR A 680 22.33 1.42 -5.18
CA TYR A 680 22.11 1.56 -3.75
C TYR A 680 21.16 2.72 -3.45
N SER A 681 20.43 2.61 -2.35
CA SER A 681 19.47 3.58 -1.89
C SER A 681 19.66 3.80 -0.39
N LEU A 682 19.63 5.06 0.04
CA LEU A 682 19.70 5.47 1.42
C LEU A 682 18.45 6.29 1.71
N ALA A 683 17.69 5.93 2.71
CA ALA A 683 16.49 6.66 3.10
C ALA A 683 16.55 7.00 4.59
N TYR A 684 16.22 8.22 4.93
CA TYR A 684 15.96 8.65 6.28
C TYR A 684 14.52 9.12 6.37
N ASP A 685 13.74 8.49 7.24
CA ASP A 685 12.35 8.82 7.48
C ASP A 685 12.18 9.31 8.92
N TYR A 686 11.61 10.48 9.06
CA TYR A 686 11.16 11.05 10.33
C TYR A 686 9.64 11.04 10.37
N PHE A 687 9.05 10.53 11.45
CA PHE A 687 7.60 10.49 11.61
C PHE A 687 7.20 10.69 13.08
N ASN A 688 6.22 11.52 13.29
CA ASN A 688 5.55 11.65 14.58
C ASN A 688 4.02 11.71 14.38
N ASP A 689 3.29 12.12 15.42
CA ASP A 689 1.83 12.20 15.39
C ASP A 689 1.27 13.13 14.30
N CYS A 690 2.03 14.11 13.83
CA CYS A 690 1.54 15.14 12.92
C CYS A 690 2.45 15.50 11.74
N LEU A 691 3.68 14.97 11.71
CA LEU A 691 4.65 15.25 10.64
C LEU A 691 5.32 13.96 10.19
N ARG A 692 5.40 13.75 8.88
CA ARG A 692 6.27 12.75 8.26
C ARG A 692 7.16 13.47 7.27
N ALA A 693 8.46 13.26 7.37
CA ALA A 693 9.44 13.79 6.43
C ALA A 693 10.39 12.67 6.00
N GLY A 694 10.64 12.55 4.72
CA GLY A 694 11.54 11.55 4.15
C GLY A 694 12.56 12.21 3.23
N LEU A 695 13.81 11.78 3.35
CA LEU A 695 14.89 12.08 2.43
C LEU A 695 15.40 10.76 1.86
N VAL A 696 15.37 10.62 0.54
CA VAL A 696 15.83 9.43 -0.15
C VAL A 696 16.91 9.83 -1.15
N PHE A 697 18.08 9.24 -1.02
CA PHE A 697 19.14 9.31 -2.02
C PHE A 697 19.24 7.93 -2.69
N ARG A 698 19.19 7.89 -4.03
CA ARG A 698 19.33 6.66 -4.81
C ARG A 698 20.32 6.88 -5.95
N ARG A 699 21.26 5.95 -6.08
CA ARG A 699 22.17 5.87 -7.22
C ARG A 699 21.90 4.57 -7.98
N LYS A 700 21.69 4.71 -9.29
CA LYS A 700 21.55 3.59 -10.24
C LYS A 700 22.72 3.61 -11.20
N PHE A 701 23.33 2.46 -11.41
CA PHE A 701 24.43 2.27 -12.35
C PHE A 701 23.98 1.60 -13.66
N TYR A 702 22.69 1.32 -13.75
CA TYR A 702 22.11 0.66 -14.92
C TYR A 702 21.88 1.66 -16.06
N GLU A 703 22.26 1.23 -17.28
CA GLU A 703 22.01 1.94 -18.52
C GLU A 703 21.16 1.08 -19.45
N ASP A 704 20.15 1.66 -20.07
CA ASP A 704 19.31 1.03 -21.08
C ASP A 704 18.76 2.08 -22.04
N ARG A 705 19.32 2.14 -23.25
CA ARG A 705 18.87 3.05 -24.33
C ARG A 705 18.86 4.53 -23.90
N ASP A 706 17.69 5.04 -23.47
CA ASP A 706 17.51 6.43 -23.03
C ASP A 706 17.72 6.61 -21.51
N VAL A 707 17.85 5.52 -20.77
CA VAL A 707 18.11 5.53 -19.34
C VAL A 707 19.62 5.54 -19.12
N GLU A 708 20.12 6.56 -18.46
CA GLU A 708 21.53 6.72 -18.09
C GLU A 708 21.72 6.45 -16.59
N HIS A 709 22.96 6.35 -16.14
CA HIS A 709 23.28 6.37 -14.72
C HIS A 709 22.63 7.57 -14.05
N ALA A 710 21.95 7.35 -12.96
CA ALA A 710 21.19 8.41 -12.31
C ALA A 710 21.44 8.48 -10.81
N ASP A 711 21.77 9.67 -10.36
CA ASP A 711 21.67 10.06 -8.96
C ASP A 711 20.34 10.78 -8.74
N THR A 712 19.56 10.30 -7.81
CA THR A 712 18.26 10.90 -7.47
C THR A 712 18.22 11.24 -6.00
N LEU A 713 17.94 12.49 -5.66
CA LEU A 713 17.67 12.96 -4.31
C LEU A 713 16.19 13.36 -4.26
N MET A 714 15.42 12.73 -3.38
CA MET A 714 14.00 13.03 -3.18
C MET A 714 13.76 13.53 -1.77
N PHE A 715 13.00 14.59 -1.65
CA PHE A 715 12.52 15.11 -0.39
C PHE A 715 10.99 15.12 -0.37
N LYS A 716 10.42 14.54 0.66
CA LYS A 716 8.99 14.46 0.87
C LYS A 716 8.62 14.91 2.27
N VAL A 717 7.58 15.71 2.37
CA VAL A 717 6.96 16.09 3.65
C VAL A 717 5.47 15.78 3.58
N SER A 718 4.90 15.23 4.64
CA SER A 718 3.47 15.01 4.79
C SER A 718 3.01 15.54 6.13
N LEU A 719 1.97 16.37 6.12
CA LEU A 719 1.37 16.94 7.32
C LEU A 719 0.13 16.13 7.68
N VAL A 720 0.20 15.41 8.78
CA VAL A 720 -0.94 14.66 9.32
C VAL A 720 -1.78 15.63 10.18
N PRO A 721 -3.09 15.82 9.98
CA PRO A 721 -4.01 15.10 9.09
C PRO A 721 -4.33 15.78 7.76
N LEU A 722 -3.57 16.79 7.32
CA LEU A 722 -3.88 17.55 6.10
C LEU A 722 -3.71 16.72 4.81
N GLY A 723 -3.23 15.50 4.91
CA GLY A 723 -3.20 14.50 3.86
C GLY A 723 -2.04 13.53 3.98
N ASP A 724 -2.34 12.25 4.13
CA ASP A 724 -1.42 11.16 3.79
C ASP A 724 -1.45 10.98 2.26
N ILE A 725 -0.68 11.80 1.56
CA ILE A 725 -0.59 11.70 0.13
C ILE A 725 0.70 10.97 -0.21
N PHE A 726 0.51 9.70 -0.62
CA PHE A 726 1.52 8.84 -1.21
C PHE A 726 2.86 8.78 -0.45
N SER A 727 3.00 7.79 0.41
CA SER A 727 4.31 7.19 0.55
C SER A 727 4.67 6.54 -0.78
N PRO A 728 5.67 7.00 -1.54
CA PRO A 728 6.33 6.11 -2.47
C PRO A 728 6.83 4.98 -1.59
N LYS A 729 6.30 3.77 -1.78
CA LYS A 729 6.96 2.60 -1.22
C LYS A 729 8.35 2.62 -1.83
N VAL A 730 9.35 2.90 -1.01
CA VAL A 730 10.72 2.53 -1.35
C VAL A 730 10.70 1.01 -1.31
N LYS A 731 10.54 0.41 -2.48
CA LYS A 731 10.82 -1.02 -2.67
C LYS A 731 12.30 -1.20 -2.73
#